data_57c321953c2e1c9c594cc597320866f4
#
_entry.id   57c321953c2e1c9c594cc597320866f4
#
_cell.length_a   1.000
_cell.length_b   1.000
_cell.length_c   1.000
_cell.angle_alpha   90.00
_cell.angle_beta   90.00
_cell.angle_gamma   90.00
#
_symmetry.space_group_name_H-M   'P 1'
#
loop_
_entity.id
_entity.type
_entity.pdbx_description
1 polymer ?
#
loop_
_entity_poly.entity_id
_entity_poly.type
_entity_poly.pdbx_seq_one_letter_code
_entity_poly.pdbx_strand_id
1 'polypeptide(L)'
;MAREYDLFHTRNFGIMAHIDAGKTTTSERILFYTGKTHKIGDTHEGTATMDWMAQEQERGITITSAATTCVWKGHRFNIIDTPGHVDFTVEVERSLRVLDGAVATFCAKGGVEPQSETVWRQADNYKVPRIAYVNKMDINGADYFRVEKMIQERLGANPVPIELPIGKEDTFKGIVDLINMEAEVYYDDLGRDFRKEPIPEDMMPIVEEYRAKLVEEAAAASDELMEKFFEEGDLSAEDIIKGLRVRCLNMEAIPMLCGSSYKNKGVQFLLDAVINFLPSPLDVAHVKGVNPDTDEEEIRRTADDEPFAGLAFKIATDPFVGSLAYFRAYSGVLSAGSYVYNSTKEKKERVGRLVQMHANERKDIPEICSGDICAIVGLKYTTTGDTLCDEKHPIILEKMVFPEPVIQLSLEPKTKAGQEKMTMALIKLAEEDPTFKTYTDQETGQTIIAGMGELHLDIIVDRLLREFKVEANVGAPQVAYRETIRKEVEAEGMYKRQSGGKGQYGHCKIRLIPQEPGAGYAFEDQTVGGSIPKEYIPAIDKGIQEAAKNGFLAGYEIVDFKIVVYDGSYHEVDSSEMAFKIAGSMGFKNGVEKANPVLLEPIMKVQIITPEDYFGDLMGNVSGRRGTILGTDDRNGAKIIDAEIPLSEMFGYATELRSRTQGRGQFTMQFDHYSEVPSSISKDIVEKRGKKD
;
A
#
# COMPACT_ATOMS: atom_id res chain seq x y z
N MET A 1 14.20 28.27 -15.63
CA MET A 1 14.19 27.96 -17.09
C MET A 1 12.79 27.60 -17.50
N ALA A 2 12.45 27.71 -18.82
CA ALA A 2 11.13 27.21 -19.26
C ALA A 2 11.08 25.68 -19.08
N ARG A 3 9.97 25.14 -18.60
CA ARG A 3 9.72 23.70 -18.52
C ARG A 3 9.97 23.04 -19.87
N GLU A 4 10.54 21.85 -19.89
CA GLU A 4 10.67 21.05 -21.11
C GLU A 4 9.29 20.52 -21.58
N TYR A 5 8.43 20.14 -20.62
CA TYR A 5 7.06 19.71 -20.86
C TYR A 5 6.14 20.48 -19.89
N ASP A 6 5.04 21.00 -20.40
CA ASP A 6 4.04 21.65 -19.56
C ASP A 6 3.23 20.64 -18.72
N LEU A 7 2.46 21.13 -17.78
CA LEU A 7 1.66 20.28 -16.89
C LEU A 7 0.58 19.48 -17.64
N PHE A 8 0.01 20.05 -18.69
CA PHE A 8 -1.02 19.38 -19.49
C PHE A 8 -0.44 18.16 -20.24
N HIS A 9 0.81 18.25 -20.70
CA HIS A 9 1.53 17.16 -21.38
C HIS A 9 2.32 16.27 -20.41
N THR A 10 2.00 16.30 -19.13
CA THR A 10 2.61 15.41 -18.14
C THR A 10 1.58 14.39 -17.63
N ARG A 11 2.00 13.13 -17.44
CA ARG A 11 1.19 12.06 -16.83
C ARG A 11 2.00 11.37 -15.74
N ASN A 12 1.49 11.38 -14.52
CA ASN A 12 2.06 10.66 -13.38
C ASN A 12 1.15 9.47 -13.07
N PHE A 13 1.54 8.29 -13.47
CA PHE A 13 0.70 7.12 -13.28
C PHE A 13 1.47 5.90 -12.80
N GLY A 14 0.76 5.01 -12.13
CA GLY A 14 1.26 3.73 -11.68
C GLY A 14 0.63 2.57 -12.42
N ILE A 15 1.34 1.45 -12.48
CA ILE A 15 0.80 0.20 -12.95
C ILE A 15 0.53 -0.67 -11.75
N MET A 16 -0.74 -0.95 -11.49
CA MET A 16 -1.21 -1.77 -10.40
C MET A 16 -1.80 -3.08 -10.90
N ALA A 17 -1.50 -4.18 -10.22
CA ALA A 17 -1.96 -5.51 -10.62
C ALA A 17 -1.77 -6.51 -9.49
N HIS A 18 -2.47 -7.65 -9.59
CA HIS A 18 -2.10 -8.84 -8.80
C HIS A 18 -0.80 -9.49 -9.32
N ILE A 19 -0.29 -10.44 -8.55
CA ILE A 19 0.89 -11.23 -8.93
C ILE A 19 0.62 -11.93 -10.28
N ASP A 20 1.61 -11.97 -11.13
CA ASP A 20 1.56 -12.60 -12.47
C ASP A 20 0.51 -12.04 -13.45
N ALA A 21 -0.08 -10.86 -13.22
CA ALA A 21 -0.90 -10.21 -14.25
C ALA A 21 -0.09 -9.67 -15.44
N GLY A 22 1.24 -9.64 -15.31
CA GLY A 22 2.16 -9.13 -16.32
C GLY A 22 2.45 -7.63 -16.19
N LYS A 23 2.41 -7.10 -14.99
CA LYS A 23 2.69 -5.69 -14.66
C LYS A 23 4.07 -5.26 -15.15
N THR A 24 5.15 -5.87 -14.65
CA THR A 24 6.53 -5.55 -15.05
C THR A 24 6.77 -5.77 -16.53
N THR A 25 6.19 -6.83 -17.11
CA THR A 25 6.22 -7.03 -18.57
C THR A 25 5.60 -5.86 -19.32
N THR A 26 4.48 -5.32 -18.83
CA THR A 26 3.83 -4.14 -19.43
C THR A 26 4.71 -2.91 -19.30
N SER A 27 5.32 -2.66 -18.12
CA SER A 27 6.27 -1.58 -17.89
C SER A 27 7.47 -1.66 -18.85
N GLU A 28 8.07 -2.84 -19.02
CA GLU A 28 9.18 -3.06 -19.95
C GLU A 28 8.80 -2.78 -21.41
N ARG A 29 7.59 -3.14 -21.83
CA ARG A 29 7.09 -2.83 -23.19
C ARG A 29 6.85 -1.35 -23.40
N ILE A 30 6.36 -0.65 -22.38
CA ILE A 30 6.24 0.81 -22.40
C ILE A 30 7.62 1.45 -22.61
N LEU A 31 8.63 1.02 -21.86
CA LEU A 31 10.00 1.53 -21.99
C LEU A 31 10.59 1.25 -23.40
N PHE A 32 10.31 0.08 -23.95
CA PHE A 32 10.74 -0.29 -25.29
C PHE A 32 10.11 0.59 -26.37
N TYR A 33 8.77 0.75 -26.37
CA TYR A 33 8.08 1.55 -27.38
C TYR A 33 8.37 3.05 -27.27
N THR A 34 8.68 3.54 -26.08
CA THR A 34 9.10 4.92 -25.86
C THR A 34 10.59 5.16 -26.15
N GLY A 35 11.31 4.13 -26.58
CA GLY A 35 12.72 4.22 -26.96
C GLY A 35 13.71 4.40 -25.81
N LYS A 36 13.26 4.15 -24.56
CA LYS A 36 14.13 4.21 -23.38
C LYS A 36 15.05 2.99 -23.28
N THR A 37 14.57 1.83 -23.68
CA THR A 37 15.38 0.61 -23.77
C THR A 37 15.47 0.14 -25.22
N HIS A 38 16.62 -0.38 -25.59
CA HIS A 38 16.84 -0.94 -26.93
C HIS A 38 16.54 -2.43 -27.02
N LYS A 39 16.47 -3.09 -25.86
CA LYS A 39 16.13 -4.51 -25.73
C LYS A 39 14.86 -4.63 -24.90
N ILE A 40 14.07 -5.63 -25.24
CA ILE A 40 12.89 -6.01 -24.45
C ILE A 40 13.39 -6.79 -23.24
N GLY A 41 13.16 -6.25 -22.03
CA GLY A 41 13.42 -6.96 -20.77
C GLY A 41 12.41 -8.09 -20.55
N ASP A 42 12.85 -9.18 -19.94
CA ASP A 42 12.02 -10.32 -19.57
C ASP A 42 12.18 -10.59 -18.07
N THR A 43 11.05 -10.68 -17.37
CA THR A 43 11.01 -10.97 -15.92
C THR A 43 11.48 -12.38 -15.58
N HIS A 44 11.17 -13.37 -16.44
CA HIS A 44 11.57 -14.76 -16.24
C HIS A 44 13.06 -14.99 -16.49
N GLU A 45 13.66 -14.19 -17.37
CA GLU A 45 15.10 -14.23 -17.65
C GLU A 45 15.92 -13.31 -16.72
N GLY A 46 15.27 -12.56 -15.81
CA GLY A 46 15.91 -11.61 -14.92
C GLY A 46 16.56 -10.42 -15.63
N THR A 47 16.08 -10.07 -16.83
CA THR A 47 16.63 -8.98 -17.66
C THR A 47 15.77 -7.71 -17.62
N ALA A 48 14.70 -7.70 -16.83
CA ALA A 48 13.81 -6.56 -16.68
C ALA A 48 14.53 -5.36 -16.04
N THR A 49 14.38 -4.18 -16.63
CA THR A 49 15.02 -2.93 -16.18
C THR A 49 14.39 -2.41 -14.90
N MET A 50 13.07 -2.61 -14.74
CA MET A 50 12.31 -2.13 -13.60
C MET A 50 12.55 -2.98 -12.34
N ASP A 51 12.80 -4.29 -12.50
CA ASP A 51 13.18 -5.20 -11.41
C ASP A 51 14.72 -5.20 -11.28
N TRP A 52 15.24 -4.19 -10.61
CA TRP A 52 16.70 -3.95 -10.54
C TRP A 52 17.38 -4.66 -9.35
N MET A 53 16.65 -5.09 -8.34
CA MET A 53 17.19 -5.83 -7.21
C MET A 53 17.46 -7.30 -7.61
N ALA A 54 18.57 -7.86 -7.10
CA ALA A 54 18.87 -9.27 -7.33
C ALA A 54 17.75 -10.20 -6.86
N GLN A 55 17.10 -9.85 -5.75
CA GLN A 55 15.97 -10.59 -5.17
C GLN A 55 14.73 -10.55 -6.07
N GLU A 56 14.46 -9.43 -6.74
CA GLU A 56 13.37 -9.30 -7.71
C GLU A 56 13.63 -10.18 -8.92
N GLN A 57 14.84 -10.13 -9.46
CA GLN A 57 15.25 -10.90 -10.65
C GLN A 57 15.24 -12.42 -10.38
N GLU A 58 15.76 -12.86 -9.22
CA GLU A 58 15.79 -14.27 -8.83
C GLU A 58 14.40 -14.85 -8.56
N ARG A 59 13.49 -14.05 -8.00
CA ARG A 59 12.14 -14.49 -7.61
C ARG A 59 11.08 -14.21 -8.69
N GLY A 60 11.39 -13.35 -9.68
CA GLY A 60 10.47 -12.93 -10.74
C GLY A 60 9.31 -12.08 -10.23
N ILE A 61 9.48 -11.35 -9.10
CA ILE A 61 8.47 -10.49 -8.49
C ILE A 61 9.03 -9.12 -8.19
N THR A 62 8.24 -8.07 -8.40
CA THR A 62 8.59 -6.72 -7.96
C THR A 62 8.41 -6.60 -6.45
N ILE A 63 9.45 -6.15 -5.77
CA ILE A 63 9.50 -5.98 -4.30
C ILE A 63 9.37 -4.51 -3.95
N THR A 64 10.16 -3.65 -4.62
CA THR A 64 10.16 -2.22 -4.38
C THR A 64 9.61 -1.48 -5.59
N SER A 65 8.87 -0.39 -5.35
CA SER A 65 8.41 0.45 -6.44
C SER A 65 9.59 1.10 -7.16
N ALA A 66 9.61 1.03 -8.48
CA ALA A 66 10.61 1.68 -9.34
C ALA A 66 9.97 2.84 -10.09
N ALA A 67 10.64 3.99 -10.11
CA ALA A 67 10.20 5.16 -10.85
C ALA A 67 11.01 5.33 -12.12
N THR A 68 10.34 5.60 -13.23
CA THR A 68 11.01 5.89 -14.51
C THR A 68 10.26 6.98 -15.27
N THR A 69 10.99 7.65 -16.16
CA THR A 69 10.42 8.71 -17.01
C THR A 69 10.66 8.40 -18.47
N CYS A 70 9.62 8.48 -19.28
CA CYS A 70 9.68 8.32 -20.72
C CYS A 70 8.80 9.33 -21.45
N VAL A 71 8.84 9.34 -22.78
CA VAL A 71 8.07 10.29 -23.60
C VAL A 71 7.30 9.51 -24.67
N TRP A 72 6.02 9.82 -24.82
CA TRP A 72 5.16 9.28 -25.86
C TRP A 72 4.33 10.39 -26.51
N LYS A 73 4.38 10.51 -27.84
CA LYS A 73 3.61 11.52 -28.61
C LYS A 73 3.65 12.92 -28.00
N GLY A 74 4.83 13.38 -27.57
CA GLY A 74 5.00 14.72 -26.96
C GLY A 74 4.55 14.85 -25.52
N HIS A 75 4.10 13.77 -24.88
CA HIS A 75 3.76 13.76 -23.45
C HIS A 75 4.86 13.08 -22.65
N ARG A 76 5.20 13.68 -21.50
CA ARG A 76 6.11 13.10 -20.51
C ARG A 76 5.33 12.19 -19.56
N PHE A 77 5.76 10.97 -19.44
CA PHE A 77 5.23 9.97 -18.52
C PHE A 77 6.20 9.75 -17.37
N ASN A 78 5.75 9.94 -16.16
CA ASN A 78 6.40 9.48 -14.94
C ASN A 78 5.64 8.23 -14.48
N ILE A 79 6.30 7.09 -14.58
CA ILE A 79 5.70 5.79 -14.31
C ILE A 79 6.27 5.28 -13.00
N ILE A 80 5.40 4.83 -12.09
CA ILE A 80 5.79 4.10 -10.90
C ILE A 80 5.27 2.67 -11.04
N ASP A 81 6.19 1.72 -11.16
CA ASP A 81 5.87 0.29 -11.10
C ASP A 81 5.73 -0.14 -9.65
N THR A 82 4.57 -0.68 -9.28
CA THR A 82 4.26 -1.02 -7.88
C THR A 82 4.36 -2.53 -7.66
N PRO A 83 4.73 -3.01 -6.45
CA PRO A 83 4.67 -4.44 -6.15
C PRO A 83 3.26 -5.02 -6.30
N GLY A 84 3.19 -6.30 -6.66
CA GLY A 84 1.91 -7.02 -6.73
C GLY A 84 1.64 -7.91 -5.52
N HIS A 85 2.61 -8.10 -4.61
CA HIS A 85 2.50 -9.01 -3.48
C HIS A 85 1.92 -8.31 -2.24
N VAL A 86 1.06 -9.02 -1.51
CA VAL A 86 0.37 -8.48 -0.32
C VAL A 86 1.31 -8.03 0.79
N ASP A 87 2.48 -8.64 0.95
CA ASP A 87 3.47 -8.24 1.95
C ASP A 87 4.05 -6.84 1.67
N PHE A 88 3.88 -6.32 0.44
CA PHE A 88 4.37 -5.02 0.00
C PHE A 88 3.24 -4.03 -0.34
N THR A 89 2.04 -4.23 0.21
CA THR A 89 0.88 -3.32 -0.02
C THR A 89 1.18 -1.88 0.35
N VAL A 90 2.08 -1.64 1.30
CA VAL A 90 2.53 -0.29 1.69
C VAL A 90 3.31 0.41 0.58
N GLU A 91 4.10 -0.32 -0.20
CA GLU A 91 4.75 0.24 -1.40
C GLU A 91 3.70 0.69 -2.43
N VAL A 92 2.62 -0.08 -2.60
CA VAL A 92 1.49 0.28 -3.45
C VAL A 92 0.81 1.54 -2.93
N GLU A 93 0.52 1.60 -1.64
CA GLU A 93 -0.16 2.72 -1.00
C GLU A 93 0.65 4.01 -1.08
N ARG A 94 1.96 3.94 -0.79
CA ARG A 94 2.88 5.08 -0.96
C ARG A 94 2.87 5.61 -2.40
N SER A 95 2.86 4.71 -3.36
CA SER A 95 2.84 5.06 -4.77
C SER A 95 1.51 5.70 -5.17
N LEU A 96 0.38 5.09 -4.80
CA LEU A 96 -0.95 5.61 -5.11
C LEU A 96 -1.18 7.02 -4.54
N ARG A 97 -0.59 7.33 -3.38
CA ARG A 97 -0.70 8.66 -2.75
C ARG A 97 -0.10 9.78 -3.61
N VAL A 98 0.88 9.48 -4.44
CA VAL A 98 1.61 10.48 -5.24
C VAL A 98 1.31 10.40 -6.73
N LEU A 99 0.49 9.46 -7.16
CA LEU A 99 0.08 9.30 -8.53
C LEU A 99 -1.18 10.11 -8.84
N ASP A 100 -1.28 10.56 -10.08
CA ASP A 100 -2.48 11.24 -10.59
C ASP A 100 -3.48 10.23 -11.16
N GLY A 101 -2.99 9.13 -11.74
CA GLY A 101 -3.80 8.09 -12.32
C GLY A 101 -3.16 6.71 -12.23
N ALA A 102 -3.86 5.66 -12.61
CA ALA A 102 -3.35 4.29 -12.60
C ALA A 102 -3.81 3.46 -13.80
N VAL A 103 -2.97 2.50 -14.17
CA VAL A 103 -3.32 1.41 -15.10
C VAL A 103 -3.55 0.16 -14.25
N ALA A 104 -4.80 -0.29 -14.17
CA ALA A 104 -5.14 -1.54 -13.49
C ALA A 104 -5.02 -2.71 -14.48
N THR A 105 -4.01 -3.53 -14.32
CA THR A 105 -3.74 -4.66 -15.21
C THR A 105 -4.36 -5.94 -14.64
N PHE A 106 -5.22 -6.58 -15.43
CA PHE A 106 -5.88 -7.84 -15.12
C PHE A 106 -5.38 -8.95 -16.03
N CYS A 107 -5.24 -10.16 -15.50
CA CYS A 107 -4.98 -11.33 -16.32
C CYS A 107 -6.27 -11.80 -17.01
N ALA A 108 -6.26 -11.96 -18.34
CA ALA A 108 -7.43 -12.41 -19.10
C ALA A 108 -7.97 -13.78 -18.64
N LYS A 109 -7.11 -14.61 -18.05
CA LYS A 109 -7.48 -15.92 -17.47
C LYS A 109 -7.92 -15.82 -16.01
N GLY A 110 -7.18 -15.08 -15.16
CA GLY A 110 -7.46 -14.94 -13.73
C GLY A 110 -8.62 -13.97 -13.46
N GLY A 111 -8.67 -12.88 -14.21
CA GLY A 111 -9.63 -11.79 -14.00
C GLY A 111 -9.35 -11.01 -12.71
N VAL A 112 -10.40 -10.75 -11.95
CA VAL A 112 -10.27 -10.06 -10.64
C VAL A 112 -9.94 -11.08 -9.57
N GLU A 113 -8.78 -10.94 -8.97
CA GLU A 113 -8.28 -11.76 -7.87
C GLU A 113 -8.33 -10.96 -6.55
N PRO A 114 -8.24 -11.60 -5.36
CA PRO A 114 -8.32 -10.90 -4.07
C PRO A 114 -7.32 -9.77 -3.92
N GLN A 115 -6.11 -9.95 -4.47
CA GLN A 115 -5.10 -8.88 -4.50
C GLN A 115 -5.53 -7.69 -5.37
N SER A 116 -6.21 -7.96 -6.50
CA SER A 116 -6.79 -6.91 -7.34
C SER A 116 -7.82 -6.09 -6.56
N GLU A 117 -8.68 -6.76 -5.77
CA GLU A 117 -9.67 -6.09 -4.93
C GLU A 117 -9.02 -5.20 -3.86
N THR A 118 -7.92 -5.68 -3.24
CA THR A 118 -7.19 -4.91 -2.22
C THR A 118 -6.57 -3.65 -2.80
N VAL A 119 -5.83 -3.78 -3.90
CA VAL A 119 -5.18 -2.63 -4.57
C VAL A 119 -6.23 -1.67 -5.13
N TRP A 120 -7.36 -2.20 -5.64
CA TRP A 120 -8.47 -1.40 -6.13
C TRP A 120 -9.07 -0.54 -5.03
N ARG A 121 -9.37 -1.12 -3.85
CA ARG A 121 -9.88 -0.37 -2.68
C ARG A 121 -8.89 0.70 -2.21
N GLN A 122 -7.59 0.43 -2.22
CA GLN A 122 -6.59 1.44 -1.91
C GLN A 122 -6.65 2.61 -2.91
N ALA A 123 -6.76 2.32 -4.20
CA ALA A 123 -6.91 3.35 -5.21
C ALA A 123 -8.22 4.16 -5.07
N ASP A 124 -9.32 3.54 -4.60
CA ASP A 124 -10.56 4.23 -4.27
C ASP A 124 -10.39 5.18 -3.08
N ASN A 125 -9.70 4.75 -2.03
CA ASN A 125 -9.42 5.58 -0.86
C ASN A 125 -8.66 6.87 -1.22
N TYR A 126 -7.71 6.78 -2.15
CA TYR A 126 -6.96 7.93 -2.65
C TYR A 126 -7.61 8.63 -3.84
N LYS A 127 -8.79 8.19 -4.28
CA LYS A 127 -9.55 8.73 -5.41
C LYS A 127 -8.71 8.83 -6.69
N VAL A 128 -7.95 7.77 -7.00
CA VAL A 128 -7.08 7.70 -8.16
C VAL A 128 -7.88 7.23 -9.40
N PRO A 129 -8.08 8.11 -10.41
CA PRO A 129 -8.66 7.71 -11.69
C PRO A 129 -7.85 6.63 -12.38
N ARG A 130 -8.52 5.69 -13.06
CA ARG A 130 -7.83 4.54 -13.62
C ARG A 130 -8.45 4.05 -14.92
N ILE A 131 -7.60 3.35 -15.69
CA ILE A 131 -8.01 2.57 -16.86
C ILE A 131 -7.75 1.09 -16.58
N ALA A 132 -8.53 0.20 -17.14
CA ALA A 132 -8.38 -1.24 -17.02
C ALA A 132 -7.69 -1.82 -18.26
N TYR A 133 -6.63 -2.61 -18.06
CA TYR A 133 -5.92 -3.29 -19.14
C TYR A 133 -5.98 -4.80 -18.93
N VAL A 134 -6.73 -5.50 -19.80
CA VAL A 134 -6.84 -6.96 -19.78
C VAL A 134 -5.68 -7.55 -20.56
N ASN A 135 -4.67 -7.98 -19.85
CA ASN A 135 -3.42 -8.52 -20.37
C ASN A 135 -3.46 -10.04 -20.52
N LYS A 136 -2.48 -10.59 -21.22
CA LYS A 136 -2.36 -12.05 -21.47
C LYS A 136 -3.51 -12.63 -22.28
N MET A 137 -4.00 -11.90 -23.28
CA MET A 137 -5.03 -12.40 -24.19
C MET A 137 -4.58 -13.62 -25.04
N ASP A 138 -3.27 -13.90 -25.04
CA ASP A 138 -2.61 -14.99 -25.77
C ASP A 138 -2.57 -16.33 -25.00
N ILE A 139 -2.91 -16.36 -23.71
CA ILE A 139 -2.81 -17.59 -22.90
C ILE A 139 -4.10 -18.42 -22.99
N ASN A 140 -3.95 -19.74 -22.79
CA ASN A 140 -5.09 -20.66 -22.78
C ASN A 140 -6.06 -20.33 -21.62
N GLY A 141 -7.34 -20.19 -21.92
CA GLY A 141 -8.40 -19.77 -20.98
C GLY A 141 -8.58 -18.26 -20.88
N ALA A 142 -7.99 -17.46 -21.77
CA ALA A 142 -8.22 -16.02 -21.85
C ALA A 142 -9.68 -15.70 -22.24
N ASP A 143 -10.32 -14.81 -21.46
CA ASP A 143 -11.70 -14.38 -21.70
C ASP A 143 -11.90 -12.94 -21.24
N TYR A 144 -11.93 -12.02 -22.21
CA TYR A 144 -12.09 -10.59 -22.01
C TYR A 144 -13.44 -10.21 -21.37
N PHE A 145 -14.52 -10.77 -21.88
CA PHE A 145 -15.89 -10.45 -21.43
C PHE A 145 -16.17 -10.95 -20.01
N ARG A 146 -15.57 -12.09 -19.67
CA ARG A 146 -15.62 -12.57 -18.28
C ARG A 146 -14.92 -11.63 -17.33
N VAL A 147 -13.77 -11.07 -17.72
CA VAL A 147 -13.05 -10.08 -16.88
C VAL A 147 -13.86 -8.81 -16.72
N GLU A 148 -14.50 -8.30 -17.80
CA GLU A 148 -15.42 -7.17 -17.73
C GLU A 148 -16.51 -7.40 -16.66
N LYS A 149 -17.18 -8.53 -16.74
CA LYS A 149 -18.22 -8.90 -15.77
C LYS A 149 -17.68 -9.01 -14.34
N MET A 150 -16.50 -9.59 -14.16
CA MET A 150 -15.87 -9.67 -12.84
C MET A 150 -15.52 -8.29 -12.26
N ILE A 151 -15.10 -7.33 -13.08
CA ILE A 151 -14.86 -5.94 -12.65
C ILE A 151 -16.17 -5.32 -12.14
N GLN A 152 -17.28 -5.51 -12.85
CA GLN A 152 -18.61 -5.04 -12.43
C GLN A 152 -19.07 -5.69 -11.13
N GLU A 153 -19.01 -7.01 -11.03
CA GLU A 153 -19.59 -7.76 -9.91
C GLU A 153 -18.73 -7.71 -8.64
N ARG A 154 -17.40 -7.75 -8.77
CA ARG A 154 -16.49 -7.85 -7.61
C ARG A 154 -15.93 -6.51 -7.16
N LEU A 155 -15.71 -5.58 -8.09
CA LEU A 155 -15.15 -4.26 -7.76
C LEU A 155 -16.22 -3.18 -7.69
N GLY A 156 -17.48 -3.49 -8.11
CA GLY A 156 -18.56 -2.51 -8.14
C GLY A 156 -18.29 -1.34 -9.09
N ALA A 157 -17.41 -1.54 -10.07
CA ALA A 157 -16.98 -0.51 -11.01
C ALA A 157 -17.78 -0.59 -12.33
N ASN A 158 -17.73 0.47 -13.13
CA ASN A 158 -18.33 0.53 -14.45
C ASN A 158 -17.24 0.46 -15.54
N PRO A 159 -16.80 -0.75 -15.97
CA PRO A 159 -15.86 -0.89 -17.08
C PRO A 159 -16.55 -0.51 -18.38
N VAL A 160 -15.91 0.32 -19.17
CA VAL A 160 -16.37 0.77 -20.48
C VAL A 160 -15.35 0.34 -21.52
N PRO A 161 -15.59 -0.78 -22.23
CA PRO A 161 -14.72 -1.23 -23.31
C PRO A 161 -14.56 -0.16 -24.39
N ILE A 162 -13.32 0.20 -24.66
CA ILE A 162 -12.93 1.05 -25.78
C ILE A 162 -12.28 0.25 -26.92
N GLU A 163 -11.95 -1.01 -26.62
CA GLU A 163 -11.37 -1.98 -27.54
C GLU A 163 -12.03 -3.35 -27.34
N LEU A 164 -12.10 -4.11 -28.41
CA LEU A 164 -12.45 -5.53 -28.36
C LEU A 164 -11.35 -6.40 -28.96
N PRO A 165 -11.06 -7.58 -28.39
CA PRO A 165 -10.02 -8.45 -28.92
C PRO A 165 -10.43 -9.13 -30.23
N ILE A 166 -9.54 -9.20 -31.21
CA ILE A 166 -9.69 -10.01 -32.42
C ILE A 166 -9.04 -11.36 -32.17
N GLY A 167 -9.87 -12.35 -31.91
CA GLY A 167 -9.43 -13.68 -31.48
C GLY A 167 -9.09 -13.74 -29.99
N LYS A 168 -8.71 -14.91 -29.53
CA LYS A 168 -8.26 -15.19 -28.16
C LYS A 168 -7.26 -16.33 -28.16
N GLU A 169 -6.49 -16.44 -27.09
CA GLU A 169 -5.46 -17.49 -26.98
C GLU A 169 -4.47 -17.42 -28.17
N ASP A 170 -4.15 -18.54 -28.77
CA ASP A 170 -3.24 -18.61 -29.93
C ASP A 170 -3.76 -17.85 -31.17
N THR A 171 -5.08 -17.56 -31.21
CA THR A 171 -5.69 -16.82 -32.31
C THR A 171 -5.73 -15.30 -32.08
N PHE A 172 -5.29 -14.81 -30.93
CA PHE A 172 -5.24 -13.38 -30.64
C PHE A 172 -4.26 -12.66 -31.58
N LYS A 173 -4.81 -11.89 -32.51
CA LYS A 173 -4.02 -11.25 -33.58
C LYS A 173 -4.11 -9.71 -33.61
N GLY A 174 -5.07 -9.14 -32.90
CA GLY A 174 -5.29 -7.68 -32.93
C GLY A 174 -6.44 -7.24 -32.05
N ILE A 175 -6.82 -6.00 -32.24
CA ILE A 175 -7.90 -5.34 -31.52
C ILE A 175 -8.85 -4.62 -32.48
N VAL A 176 -10.09 -4.45 -32.09
CA VAL A 176 -11.04 -3.51 -32.70
C VAL A 176 -11.06 -2.25 -31.85
N ASP A 177 -10.69 -1.11 -32.43
CA ASP A 177 -10.85 0.21 -31.82
C ASP A 177 -12.31 0.66 -31.98
N LEU A 178 -13.05 0.69 -30.87
CA LEU A 178 -14.45 1.10 -30.85
C LEU A 178 -14.63 2.61 -31.00
N ILE A 179 -13.60 3.41 -30.73
CA ILE A 179 -13.67 4.87 -30.87
C ILE A 179 -13.60 5.27 -32.35
N ASN A 180 -12.66 4.68 -33.10
CA ASN A 180 -12.47 4.98 -34.50
C ASN A 180 -13.18 4.01 -35.45
N MET A 181 -13.75 2.91 -34.92
CA MET A 181 -14.40 1.86 -35.71
C MET A 181 -13.49 1.23 -36.75
N GLU A 182 -12.30 0.85 -36.32
CA GLU A 182 -11.26 0.23 -37.17
C GLU A 182 -10.71 -1.01 -36.46
N ALA A 183 -10.22 -1.98 -37.25
CA ALA A 183 -9.45 -3.12 -36.73
C ALA A 183 -7.96 -2.83 -36.86
N GLU A 184 -7.18 -3.19 -35.83
CA GLU A 184 -5.73 -3.08 -35.78
C GLU A 184 -5.13 -4.48 -35.65
N VAL A 185 -4.50 -4.97 -36.70
CA VAL A 185 -3.98 -6.34 -36.79
C VAL A 185 -2.46 -6.34 -36.83
N TYR A 186 -1.83 -7.16 -35.98
CA TYR A 186 -0.38 -7.26 -35.85
C TYR A 186 0.18 -8.35 -36.75
N TYR A 187 1.31 -8.04 -37.46
CA TYR A 187 1.98 -8.90 -38.44
C TYR A 187 3.39 -9.29 -38.03
N ASP A 188 3.95 -8.73 -36.96
CA ASP A 188 5.28 -9.06 -36.47
C ASP A 188 5.28 -9.39 -34.98
N ASP A 189 6.32 -10.09 -34.52
CA ASP A 189 6.45 -10.49 -33.10
C ASP A 189 6.90 -9.33 -32.20
N LEU A 190 7.39 -8.22 -32.74
CA LEU A 190 7.81 -7.04 -32.01
C LEU A 190 6.68 -6.01 -31.86
N GLY A 191 5.50 -6.27 -32.46
CA GLY A 191 4.35 -5.38 -32.41
C GLY A 191 4.58 -4.01 -33.06
N ARG A 192 5.52 -3.93 -34.04
CA ARG A 192 5.82 -2.70 -34.77
C ARG A 192 5.09 -2.59 -36.11
N ASP A 193 4.88 -3.72 -36.78
CA ASP A 193 4.07 -3.81 -37.99
C ASP A 193 2.65 -4.20 -37.64
N PHE A 194 1.83 -3.19 -37.34
CA PHE A 194 0.39 -3.36 -37.22
C PHE A 194 -0.32 -2.49 -38.25
N ARG A 195 -1.45 -2.98 -38.76
CA ARG A 195 -2.15 -2.33 -39.89
C ARG A 195 -3.61 -2.14 -39.53
N LYS A 196 -4.13 -1.01 -40.04
CA LYS A 196 -5.55 -0.72 -40.02
C LYS A 196 -6.25 -1.54 -41.08
N GLU A 197 -7.25 -2.28 -40.65
CA GLU A 197 -8.05 -3.13 -41.53
C GLU A 197 -9.54 -2.91 -41.26
N PRO A 198 -10.43 -3.28 -42.19
CA PRO A 198 -11.85 -3.34 -41.91
C PRO A 198 -12.14 -4.32 -40.76
N ILE A 199 -13.12 -3.99 -39.93
CA ILE A 199 -13.57 -4.86 -38.86
C ILE A 199 -14.08 -6.19 -39.47
N PRO A 200 -13.71 -7.36 -38.92
CA PRO A 200 -14.21 -8.65 -39.38
C PRO A 200 -15.74 -8.69 -39.35
N GLU A 201 -16.36 -9.19 -40.43
CA GLU A 201 -17.83 -9.21 -40.57
C GLU A 201 -18.53 -9.98 -39.45
N ASP A 202 -17.91 -11.05 -38.96
CA ASP A 202 -18.41 -11.88 -37.87
C ASP A 202 -18.39 -11.16 -36.51
N MET A 203 -17.59 -10.11 -36.36
CA MET A 203 -17.51 -9.28 -35.15
C MET A 203 -18.48 -8.08 -35.20
N MET A 204 -18.98 -7.68 -36.36
CA MET A 204 -19.81 -6.47 -36.47
C MET A 204 -20.99 -6.41 -35.47
N PRO A 205 -21.77 -7.47 -35.21
CA PRO A 205 -22.88 -7.38 -34.27
C PRO A 205 -22.44 -7.03 -32.83
N ILE A 206 -21.37 -7.62 -32.35
CA ILE A 206 -20.84 -7.32 -31.01
C ILE A 206 -20.16 -5.96 -30.97
N VAL A 207 -19.50 -5.56 -32.04
CA VAL A 207 -18.86 -4.25 -32.13
C VAL A 207 -19.90 -3.13 -32.10
N GLU A 208 -20.99 -3.27 -32.83
CA GLU A 208 -22.10 -2.30 -32.82
C GLU A 208 -22.77 -2.20 -31.45
N GLU A 209 -22.96 -3.32 -30.75
CA GLU A 209 -23.49 -3.33 -29.38
C GLU A 209 -22.57 -2.56 -28.42
N TYR A 210 -21.26 -2.87 -28.44
CA TYR A 210 -20.31 -2.21 -27.54
C TYR A 210 -20.05 -0.75 -27.93
N ARG A 211 -20.07 -0.42 -29.22
CA ARG A 211 -20.01 0.97 -29.69
C ARG A 211 -21.18 1.77 -29.16
N ALA A 212 -22.40 1.26 -29.22
CA ALA A 212 -23.57 1.95 -28.69
C ALA A 212 -23.44 2.23 -27.19
N LYS A 213 -23.00 1.23 -26.39
CA LYS A 213 -22.73 1.40 -24.96
C LYS A 213 -21.66 2.47 -24.70
N LEU A 214 -20.56 2.48 -25.47
CA LEU A 214 -19.48 3.44 -25.35
C LEU A 214 -19.97 4.86 -25.62
N VAL A 215 -20.79 5.05 -26.66
CA VAL A 215 -21.37 6.36 -27.02
C VAL A 215 -22.33 6.85 -25.96
N GLU A 216 -23.22 6.01 -25.44
CA GLU A 216 -24.12 6.33 -24.33
C GLU A 216 -23.36 6.77 -23.08
N GLU A 217 -22.30 6.03 -22.71
CA GLU A 217 -21.45 6.34 -21.59
C GLU A 217 -20.71 7.69 -21.78
N ALA A 218 -20.20 7.96 -22.97
CA ALA A 218 -19.56 9.23 -23.28
C ALA A 218 -20.55 10.40 -23.27
N ALA A 219 -21.74 10.20 -23.80
CA ALA A 219 -22.81 11.20 -23.84
C ALA A 219 -23.29 11.62 -22.45
N ALA A 220 -23.30 10.68 -21.50
CA ALA A 220 -23.70 10.91 -20.11
C ALA A 220 -22.75 11.87 -19.33
N ALA A 221 -21.65 12.29 -19.92
CA ALA A 221 -20.69 13.18 -19.28
C ALA A 221 -21.15 14.64 -19.18
N SER A 222 -22.00 15.11 -20.10
CA SER A 222 -22.53 16.46 -20.09
C SER A 222 -23.83 16.59 -20.89
N ASP A 223 -24.65 17.59 -20.55
CA ASP A 223 -25.88 17.89 -21.28
C ASP A 223 -25.61 18.19 -22.76
N GLU A 224 -24.50 18.89 -23.07
CA GLU A 224 -24.08 19.19 -24.45
C GLU A 224 -23.85 17.92 -25.28
N LEU A 225 -23.13 16.93 -24.73
CA LEU A 225 -22.87 15.66 -25.42
C LEU A 225 -24.14 14.82 -25.53
N MET A 226 -25.00 14.88 -24.54
CA MET A 226 -26.28 14.18 -24.53
C MET A 226 -27.23 14.75 -25.60
N GLU A 227 -27.34 16.06 -25.71
CA GLU A 227 -28.14 16.72 -26.78
C GLU A 227 -27.63 16.34 -28.16
N LYS A 228 -26.30 16.38 -28.36
CA LYS A 228 -25.68 16.02 -29.64
C LYS A 228 -25.94 14.53 -29.99
N PHE A 229 -25.85 13.63 -29.00
CA PHE A 229 -26.19 12.23 -29.20
C PHE A 229 -27.65 12.01 -29.59
N PHE A 230 -28.60 12.74 -28.98
CA PHE A 230 -30.00 12.63 -29.35
C PHE A 230 -30.31 13.20 -30.73
N GLU A 231 -29.57 14.21 -31.19
CA GLU A 231 -29.76 14.84 -32.50
C GLU A 231 -29.13 14.00 -33.63
N GLU A 232 -27.92 13.48 -33.42
CA GLU A 232 -27.12 12.81 -34.48
C GLU A 232 -27.17 11.27 -34.39
N GLY A 233 -27.54 10.69 -33.24
CA GLY A 233 -27.57 9.24 -33.01
C GLY A 233 -26.20 8.61 -32.77
N ASP A 234 -25.12 9.37 -32.86
CA ASP A 234 -23.72 8.95 -32.59
C ASP A 234 -22.90 10.18 -32.14
N LEU A 235 -21.70 9.95 -31.67
CA LEU A 235 -20.73 10.98 -31.29
C LEU A 235 -19.42 10.84 -32.09
N SER A 236 -18.77 11.96 -32.37
CA SER A 236 -17.45 11.93 -32.99
C SER A 236 -16.40 11.28 -32.07
N ALA A 237 -15.30 10.78 -32.62
CA ALA A 237 -14.21 10.22 -31.82
C ALA A 237 -13.68 11.22 -30.78
N GLU A 238 -13.59 12.50 -31.10
CA GLU A 238 -13.17 13.56 -30.17
C GLU A 238 -14.17 13.75 -29.04
N ASP A 239 -15.48 13.73 -29.32
CA ASP A 239 -16.54 13.85 -28.33
C ASP A 239 -16.56 12.64 -27.39
N ILE A 240 -16.37 11.43 -27.92
CA ILE A 240 -16.28 10.21 -27.11
C ILE A 240 -15.08 10.28 -26.17
N ILE A 241 -13.89 10.67 -26.65
CA ILE A 241 -12.70 10.81 -25.83
C ILE A 241 -12.94 11.88 -24.75
N LYS A 242 -13.52 13.02 -25.11
CA LYS A 242 -13.82 14.12 -24.17
C LYS A 242 -14.81 13.63 -23.08
N GLY A 243 -15.90 13.03 -23.47
CA GLY A 243 -16.92 12.55 -22.53
C GLY A 243 -16.41 11.45 -21.63
N LEU A 244 -15.78 10.43 -22.19
CA LEU A 244 -15.26 9.31 -21.41
C LEU A 244 -14.11 9.74 -20.48
N ARG A 245 -13.28 10.73 -20.91
CA ARG A 245 -12.25 11.32 -20.04
C ARG A 245 -12.87 11.96 -18.80
N VAL A 246 -13.90 12.78 -18.95
CA VAL A 246 -14.58 13.45 -17.82
C VAL A 246 -15.10 12.40 -16.83
N ARG A 247 -15.76 11.35 -17.32
CA ARG A 247 -16.27 10.28 -16.48
C ARG A 247 -15.16 9.42 -15.82
N CYS A 248 -14.07 9.21 -16.53
CA CYS A 248 -12.91 8.53 -15.97
C CYS A 248 -12.28 9.36 -14.82
N LEU A 249 -12.10 10.65 -15.01
CA LEU A 249 -11.57 11.54 -13.98
C LEU A 249 -12.47 11.61 -12.74
N ASN A 250 -13.79 11.51 -12.91
CA ASN A 250 -14.77 11.42 -11.82
C ASN A 250 -14.89 10.04 -11.22
N MET A 251 -14.17 9.02 -11.74
CA MET A 251 -14.28 7.60 -11.36
C MET A 251 -15.67 6.97 -11.58
N GLU A 252 -16.44 7.52 -12.52
CA GLU A 252 -17.77 7.03 -12.89
C GLU A 252 -17.72 5.96 -13.98
N ALA A 253 -16.65 5.97 -14.78
CA ALA A 253 -16.40 5.00 -15.84
C ALA A 253 -14.92 4.62 -15.88
N ILE A 254 -14.64 3.36 -16.18
CA ILE A 254 -13.29 2.81 -16.29
C ILE A 254 -13.05 2.41 -17.74
N PRO A 255 -12.34 3.20 -18.55
CA PRO A 255 -11.96 2.80 -19.91
C PRO A 255 -11.24 1.44 -19.87
N MET A 256 -11.71 0.48 -20.67
CA MET A 256 -11.21 -0.88 -20.63
C MET A 256 -10.60 -1.27 -21.98
N LEU A 257 -9.34 -1.75 -21.93
CA LEU A 257 -8.52 -2.15 -23.05
C LEU A 257 -8.13 -3.63 -22.95
N CYS A 258 -7.59 -4.17 -24.04
CA CYS A 258 -7.06 -5.53 -24.06
C CYS A 258 -5.73 -5.63 -24.79
N GLY A 259 -4.96 -6.69 -24.47
CA GLY A 259 -3.70 -6.94 -25.16
C GLY A 259 -2.91 -8.13 -24.63
N SER A 260 -1.74 -8.29 -25.15
CA SER A 260 -0.72 -9.21 -24.65
C SER A 260 0.63 -8.50 -24.63
N SER A 261 1.04 -8.05 -23.47
CA SER A 261 2.34 -7.41 -23.27
C SER A 261 3.49 -8.38 -23.63
N TYR A 262 3.34 -9.67 -23.34
CA TYR A 262 4.33 -10.69 -23.71
C TYR A 262 4.49 -10.84 -25.21
N LYS A 263 3.39 -10.83 -25.96
CA LYS A 263 3.36 -10.91 -27.42
C LYS A 263 3.46 -9.55 -28.11
N ASN A 264 3.73 -8.48 -27.36
CA ASN A 264 3.91 -7.11 -27.88
C ASN A 264 2.69 -6.55 -28.65
N LYS A 265 1.47 -6.89 -28.23
CA LYS A 265 0.22 -6.48 -28.86
C LYS A 265 -0.64 -5.65 -27.91
N GLY A 266 -1.15 -4.49 -28.36
CA GLY A 266 -2.07 -3.61 -27.61
C GLY A 266 -1.38 -2.57 -26.71
N VAL A 267 -0.06 -2.57 -26.54
CA VAL A 267 0.64 -1.66 -25.63
C VAL A 267 0.68 -0.22 -26.14
N GLN A 268 0.80 -0.01 -27.46
CA GLN A 268 0.78 1.34 -28.03
C GLN A 268 -0.58 2.03 -27.79
N PHE A 269 -1.66 1.28 -27.88
CA PHE A 269 -3.02 1.79 -27.60
C PHE A 269 -3.21 2.07 -26.11
N LEU A 270 -2.61 1.27 -25.23
CA LEU A 270 -2.54 1.58 -23.80
C LEU A 270 -1.83 2.91 -23.55
N LEU A 271 -0.72 3.20 -24.25
CA LEU A 271 -0.04 4.49 -24.13
C LEU A 271 -0.88 5.65 -24.65
N ASP A 272 -1.63 5.47 -25.72
CA ASP A 272 -2.58 6.45 -26.21
C ASP A 272 -3.75 6.66 -25.25
N ALA A 273 -4.28 5.60 -24.64
CA ALA A 273 -5.32 5.68 -23.62
C ALA A 273 -4.86 6.41 -22.37
N VAL A 274 -3.60 6.26 -21.96
CA VAL A 274 -3.00 7.04 -20.86
C VAL A 274 -3.06 8.54 -21.15
N ILE A 275 -2.73 8.94 -22.38
CA ILE A 275 -2.84 10.36 -22.80
C ILE A 275 -4.29 10.83 -22.76
N ASN A 276 -5.20 10.03 -23.32
CA ASN A 276 -6.58 10.42 -23.56
C ASN A 276 -7.41 10.45 -22.28
N PHE A 277 -7.21 9.52 -21.35
CA PHE A 277 -8.13 9.28 -20.24
C PHE A 277 -7.54 9.55 -18.86
N LEU A 278 -6.23 9.34 -18.65
CA LEU A 278 -5.65 9.61 -17.34
C LEU A 278 -5.39 11.10 -17.11
N PRO A 279 -5.49 11.57 -15.85
CA PRO A 279 -5.32 12.98 -15.53
C PRO A 279 -3.89 13.48 -15.78
N SER A 280 -3.80 14.74 -16.12
CA SER A 280 -2.59 15.55 -15.94
C SER A 280 -2.53 16.11 -14.51
N PRO A 281 -1.40 16.63 -14.04
CA PRO A 281 -1.35 17.30 -12.73
C PRO A 281 -2.30 18.48 -12.57
N LEU A 282 -2.83 19.04 -13.68
CA LEU A 282 -3.83 20.12 -13.65
C LEU A 282 -5.26 19.62 -13.41
N ASP A 283 -5.54 18.37 -13.74
CA ASP A 283 -6.88 17.78 -13.58
C ASP A 283 -7.09 17.25 -12.15
N VAL A 284 -6.02 17.08 -11.38
CA VAL A 284 -6.10 16.59 -10.00
C VAL A 284 -6.45 17.74 -9.07
N ALA A 285 -7.29 17.45 -8.08
CA ALA A 285 -7.64 18.41 -7.05
C ALA A 285 -6.40 19.02 -6.39
N HIS A 286 -6.48 20.30 -6.06
CA HIS A 286 -5.41 20.98 -5.33
C HIS A 286 -5.05 20.24 -4.06
N VAL A 287 -3.75 20.18 -3.75
CA VAL A 287 -3.28 19.49 -2.54
C VAL A 287 -3.68 20.29 -1.31
N LYS A 288 -4.28 19.58 -0.36
CA LYS A 288 -4.64 20.11 0.95
C LYS A 288 -3.56 19.77 1.98
N GLY A 289 -3.40 20.64 2.94
CA GLY A 289 -2.54 20.43 4.09
C GLY A 289 -2.95 21.31 5.25
N VAL A 290 -2.25 21.19 6.35
CA VAL A 290 -2.47 21.97 7.57
C VAL A 290 -1.24 22.82 7.82
N ASN A 291 -1.43 24.09 8.10
CA ASN A 291 -0.36 24.97 8.52
C ASN A 291 0.05 24.59 9.95
N PRO A 292 1.30 24.20 10.20
CA PRO A 292 1.72 23.73 11.53
C PRO A 292 1.73 24.85 12.60
N ASP A 293 1.77 26.12 12.18
CA ASP A 293 1.83 27.28 13.11
C ASP A 293 0.44 27.76 13.54
N THR A 294 -0.57 27.61 12.63
CA THR A 294 -1.92 28.14 12.86
C THR A 294 -2.97 27.05 13.04
N ASP A 295 -2.63 25.81 12.70
CA ASP A 295 -3.53 24.64 12.67
C ASP A 295 -4.73 24.79 11.71
N GLU A 296 -4.59 25.69 10.71
CA GLU A 296 -5.61 25.94 9.69
C GLU A 296 -5.36 25.12 8.43
N GLU A 297 -6.45 24.67 7.79
CA GLU A 297 -6.38 24.01 6.48
C GLU A 297 -5.90 25.01 5.41
N GLU A 298 -4.89 24.64 4.66
CA GLU A 298 -4.39 25.38 3.51
C GLU A 298 -4.45 24.54 2.24
N ILE A 299 -4.64 25.24 1.11
CA ILE A 299 -4.67 24.61 -0.22
C ILE A 299 -3.50 25.15 -1.04
N ARG A 300 -2.78 24.27 -1.73
CA ARG A 300 -1.75 24.64 -2.72
C ARG A 300 -2.22 24.25 -4.12
N ARG A 301 -2.15 25.19 -5.06
CA ARG A 301 -2.44 24.93 -6.49
C ARG A 301 -1.20 24.31 -7.15
N THR A 302 -1.43 23.47 -8.13
CA THR A 302 -0.34 22.92 -8.95
C THR A 302 0.14 23.99 -9.94
N ALA A 303 1.02 24.86 -9.47
CA ALA A 303 1.58 25.97 -10.26
C ALA A 303 3.00 26.29 -9.76
N ASP A 304 3.86 26.76 -10.68
CA ASP A 304 5.27 27.05 -10.39
C ASP A 304 5.46 28.36 -9.62
N ASP A 305 4.48 29.26 -9.66
CA ASP A 305 4.46 30.55 -8.94
C ASP A 305 3.94 30.44 -7.49
N GLU A 306 3.47 29.28 -7.08
CA GLU A 306 3.05 29.00 -5.71
C GLU A 306 4.26 28.75 -4.79
N PRO A 307 4.11 28.92 -3.47
CA PRO A 307 5.11 28.46 -2.52
C PRO A 307 5.39 26.97 -2.67
N PHE A 308 6.68 26.60 -2.60
CA PHE A 308 7.07 25.21 -2.78
C PHE A 308 6.47 24.31 -1.69
N ALA A 309 5.87 23.22 -2.11
CA ALA A 309 5.43 22.13 -1.23
C ALA A 309 5.45 20.80 -1.96
N GLY A 310 5.87 19.76 -1.25
CA GLY A 310 5.86 18.43 -1.78
C GLY A 310 6.07 17.35 -0.72
N LEU A 311 5.95 16.11 -1.13
CA LEU A 311 5.91 14.93 -0.26
C LEU A 311 7.05 13.98 -0.58
N ALA A 312 7.84 13.62 0.43
CA ALA A 312 8.79 12.52 0.37
C ALA A 312 8.03 11.19 0.54
N PHE A 313 7.83 10.44 -0.54
CA PHE A 313 7.00 9.23 -0.50
C PHE A 313 7.79 7.93 -0.37
N LYS A 314 9.09 7.96 -0.63
CA LYS A 314 9.96 6.79 -0.52
C LYS A 314 11.40 7.21 -0.22
N ILE A 315 12.04 6.51 0.71
CA ILE A 315 13.47 6.62 0.95
C ILE A 315 14.13 5.34 0.41
N ALA A 316 15.27 5.49 -0.26
CA ALA A 316 16.10 4.38 -0.69
C ALA A 316 17.57 4.65 -0.32
N THR A 317 18.29 3.62 0.05
CA THR A 317 19.72 3.70 0.32
C THR A 317 20.50 3.28 -0.92
N ASP A 318 21.36 4.15 -1.39
CA ASP A 318 22.24 3.88 -2.51
C ASP A 318 23.70 3.77 -2.02
N PRO A 319 24.45 2.73 -2.47
CA PRO A 319 25.83 2.51 -2.00
C PRO A 319 26.80 3.66 -2.35
N PHE A 320 26.50 4.44 -3.39
CA PHE A 320 27.41 5.47 -3.92
C PHE A 320 27.03 6.88 -3.48
N VAL A 321 25.74 7.19 -3.37
CA VAL A 321 25.26 8.55 -3.06
C VAL A 321 24.60 8.68 -1.70
N GLY A 322 24.43 7.56 -1.00
CA GLY A 322 23.77 7.53 0.31
C GLY A 322 22.25 7.54 0.21
N SER A 323 21.57 8.33 1.02
CA SER A 323 20.12 8.40 1.05
C SER A 323 19.56 9.16 -0.15
N LEU A 324 18.59 8.53 -0.82
CA LEU A 324 17.77 9.06 -1.91
C LEU A 324 16.33 9.23 -1.38
N ALA A 325 15.83 10.46 -1.32
CA ALA A 325 14.44 10.74 -1.01
C ALA A 325 13.65 10.92 -2.30
N TYR A 326 12.83 9.95 -2.68
CA TYR A 326 11.87 10.08 -3.79
C TYR A 326 10.78 11.05 -3.37
N PHE A 327 10.50 11.98 -4.26
CA PHE A 327 9.79 13.17 -3.90
C PHE A 327 8.83 13.59 -5.02
N ARG A 328 7.61 13.98 -4.65
CA ARG A 328 6.67 14.65 -5.55
C ARG A 328 6.51 16.11 -5.18
N ALA A 329 6.77 17.02 -6.13
CA ALA A 329 6.45 18.43 -6.00
C ALA A 329 4.97 18.66 -6.34
N TYR A 330 4.20 19.21 -5.42
CA TYR A 330 2.80 19.57 -5.66
C TYR A 330 2.64 21.02 -6.06
N SER A 331 3.48 21.92 -5.54
CA SER A 331 3.46 23.35 -5.88
C SER A 331 4.86 23.94 -5.87
N GLY A 332 5.05 25.02 -6.58
CA GLY A 332 6.28 25.79 -6.62
C GLY A 332 7.45 25.09 -7.35
N VAL A 333 8.63 25.66 -7.19
CA VAL A 333 9.88 25.19 -7.79
C VAL A 333 10.96 25.03 -6.71
N LEU A 334 11.72 23.94 -6.77
CA LEU A 334 12.86 23.68 -5.89
C LEU A 334 14.12 23.50 -6.74
N SER A 335 15.16 24.29 -6.46
CA SER A 335 16.43 24.24 -7.17
C SER A 335 17.47 23.40 -6.43
N ALA A 336 18.34 22.72 -7.18
CA ALA A 336 19.49 22.02 -6.63
C ALA A 336 20.42 22.99 -5.88
N GLY A 337 20.97 22.56 -4.76
CA GLY A 337 21.86 23.37 -3.92
C GLY A 337 21.14 24.37 -3.01
N SER A 338 19.82 24.52 -3.11
CA SER A 338 18.99 25.38 -2.25
C SER A 338 18.72 24.74 -0.87
N TYR A 339 17.89 25.40 -0.08
CA TYR A 339 17.40 24.88 1.20
C TYR A 339 15.91 24.61 1.11
N VAL A 340 15.46 23.61 1.86
CA VAL A 340 14.06 23.24 2.01
C VAL A 340 13.76 23.06 3.51
N TYR A 341 12.53 23.32 3.89
CA TYR A 341 12.05 23.12 5.26
C TYR A 341 11.22 21.84 5.36
N ASN A 342 11.65 20.91 6.22
CA ASN A 342 10.87 19.75 6.59
C ASN A 342 9.92 20.16 7.71
N SER A 343 8.67 20.44 7.34
CA SER A 343 7.64 20.90 8.28
C SER A 343 7.16 19.82 9.24
N THR A 344 7.27 18.54 8.86
CA THR A 344 6.92 17.43 9.74
C THR A 344 7.88 17.26 10.91
N LYS A 345 9.16 17.60 10.71
CA LYS A 345 10.23 17.48 11.72
C LYS A 345 10.79 18.82 12.18
N GLU A 346 10.24 19.92 11.69
CA GLU A 346 10.65 21.30 12.02
C GLU A 346 12.16 21.52 11.79
N LYS A 347 12.68 21.02 10.66
CA LYS A 347 14.11 21.11 10.35
C LYS A 347 14.36 21.65 8.95
N LYS A 348 15.33 22.55 8.85
CA LYS A 348 15.84 23.05 7.58
C LYS A 348 16.93 22.13 7.06
N GLU A 349 16.80 21.70 5.82
CA GLU A 349 17.75 20.82 5.15
C GLU A 349 18.28 21.43 3.86
N ARG A 350 19.51 21.06 3.50
CA ARG A 350 20.10 21.48 2.24
C ARG A 350 19.82 20.44 1.17
N VAL A 351 19.25 20.87 0.06
CA VAL A 351 19.09 20.07 -1.14
C VAL A 351 20.46 19.90 -1.80
N GLY A 352 21.01 18.71 -1.79
CA GLY A 352 22.31 18.44 -2.41
C GLY A 352 22.17 18.44 -3.93
N ARG A 353 21.68 17.36 -4.49
CA ARG A 353 21.38 17.20 -5.92
C ARG A 353 19.93 16.79 -6.11
N LEU A 354 19.37 17.21 -7.22
CA LEU A 354 18.08 16.70 -7.72
C LEU A 354 18.36 15.75 -8.87
N VAL A 355 17.77 14.58 -8.84
CA VAL A 355 17.99 13.56 -9.85
C VAL A 355 16.66 13.03 -10.39
N GLN A 356 16.57 12.93 -11.69
CA GLN A 356 15.51 12.20 -12.36
C GLN A 356 15.89 10.73 -12.43
N MET A 357 15.00 9.86 -12.01
CA MET A 357 15.26 8.43 -11.95
C MET A 357 14.80 7.72 -13.22
N HIS A 358 15.59 6.73 -13.64
CA HIS A 358 15.26 5.77 -14.69
C HIS A 358 15.61 4.38 -14.16
N ALA A 359 14.69 3.79 -13.40
CA ALA A 359 14.97 2.60 -12.58
C ALA A 359 16.17 2.85 -11.62
N ASN A 360 17.34 2.25 -11.88
CA ASN A 360 18.56 2.47 -11.10
C ASN A 360 19.51 3.54 -11.68
N GLU A 361 19.23 4.05 -12.88
CA GLU A 361 20.03 5.13 -13.50
C GLU A 361 19.54 6.50 -13.03
N ARG A 362 20.44 7.46 -12.97
CA ARG A 362 20.20 8.81 -12.45
C ARG A 362 20.68 9.87 -13.44
N LYS A 363 19.83 10.86 -13.69
CA LYS A 363 20.18 12.06 -14.45
C LYS A 363 20.03 13.29 -13.56
N ASP A 364 21.10 14.03 -13.35
CA ASP A 364 21.05 15.28 -12.60
C ASP A 364 20.16 16.31 -13.31
N ILE A 365 19.29 16.96 -12.53
CA ILE A 365 18.42 18.05 -12.99
C ILE A 365 18.68 19.29 -12.14
N PRO A 366 18.61 20.50 -12.71
CA PRO A 366 18.90 21.74 -11.99
C PRO A 366 17.77 22.16 -11.04
N GLU A 367 16.55 21.84 -11.39
CA GLU A 367 15.34 22.19 -10.63
C GLU A 367 14.24 21.18 -10.85
N ILE A 368 13.32 21.06 -9.89
CA ILE A 368 12.05 20.36 -10.01
C ILE A 368 10.92 21.39 -9.93
N CYS A 369 9.93 21.21 -10.78
CA CYS A 369 8.75 22.06 -10.89
C CYS A 369 7.50 21.38 -10.32
N SER A 370 6.43 22.13 -10.06
CA SER A 370 5.14 21.58 -9.60
C SER A 370 4.66 20.46 -10.51
N GLY A 371 4.06 19.40 -9.95
CA GLY A 371 3.57 18.23 -10.68
C GLY A 371 4.63 17.20 -11.08
N ASP A 372 5.91 17.46 -10.82
CA ASP A 372 7.01 16.54 -11.18
C ASP A 372 7.35 15.55 -10.06
N ILE A 373 7.96 14.43 -10.45
CA ILE A 373 8.51 13.41 -9.55
C ILE A 373 10.03 13.32 -9.78
N CYS A 374 10.80 13.39 -8.72
CA CYS A 374 12.26 13.21 -8.76
C CYS A 374 12.78 12.54 -7.48
N ALA A 375 14.10 12.39 -7.36
CA ALA A 375 14.73 12.05 -6.10
C ALA A 375 15.70 13.15 -5.65
N ILE A 376 15.76 13.39 -4.34
CA ILE A 376 16.64 14.35 -3.70
C ILE A 376 17.76 13.59 -3.02
N VAL A 377 19.02 13.98 -3.28
CA VAL A 377 20.21 13.41 -2.68
C VAL A 377 20.69 14.33 -1.56
N GLY A 378 21.04 13.77 -0.41
CA GLY A 378 21.73 14.46 0.65
C GLY A 378 20.87 15.04 1.76
N LEU A 379 19.58 14.72 1.80
CA LEU A 379 18.71 14.97 2.95
C LEU A 379 19.11 14.04 4.10
N LYS A 380 19.14 14.58 5.33
CA LYS A 380 19.63 13.85 6.50
C LYS A 380 18.54 13.42 7.48
N TYR A 381 17.46 14.20 7.55
CA TYR A 381 16.41 14.01 8.54
C TYR A 381 15.10 13.57 7.92
N THR A 382 14.95 13.75 6.61
CA THR A 382 13.73 13.42 5.88
C THR A 382 13.52 11.92 5.82
N THR A 383 12.32 11.50 6.20
CA THR A 383 11.84 10.10 6.13
C THR A 383 10.60 10.01 5.25
N THR A 384 10.17 8.79 4.95
CA THR A 384 8.95 8.54 4.17
C THR A 384 7.73 9.17 4.86
N GLY A 385 6.95 9.95 4.10
CA GLY A 385 5.76 10.65 4.59
C GLY A 385 6.03 12.09 5.04
N ASP A 386 7.29 12.54 5.08
CA ASP A 386 7.61 13.92 5.46
C ASP A 386 7.24 14.91 4.36
N THR A 387 6.75 16.07 4.79
CA THR A 387 6.49 17.20 3.90
C THR A 387 7.69 18.13 3.85
N LEU A 388 8.13 18.47 2.64
CA LEU A 388 9.15 19.46 2.36
C LEU A 388 8.50 20.70 1.73
N CYS A 389 8.74 21.88 2.30
CA CYS A 389 8.09 23.11 1.85
C CYS A 389 8.98 24.35 1.96
N ASP A 390 8.45 25.49 1.53
CA ASP A 390 9.04 26.80 1.79
C ASP A 390 8.93 27.12 3.29
N GLU A 391 10.04 27.55 3.90
CA GLU A 391 10.12 27.88 5.33
C GLU A 391 9.18 29.06 5.72
N LYS A 392 8.89 29.97 4.79
CA LYS A 392 8.04 31.13 5.04
C LYS A 392 6.54 30.82 4.90
N HIS A 393 6.23 29.71 4.26
CA HIS A 393 4.86 29.25 4.00
C HIS A 393 4.76 27.77 4.40
N PRO A 394 4.92 27.46 5.70
CA PRO A 394 4.95 26.07 6.15
C PRO A 394 3.59 25.42 5.96
N ILE A 395 3.60 24.17 5.50
CA ILE A 395 2.43 23.34 5.36
C ILE A 395 2.82 21.89 5.66
N ILE A 396 1.96 21.14 6.30
CA ILE A 396 2.06 19.68 6.44
C ILE A 396 0.97 19.09 5.56
N LEU A 397 1.38 18.37 4.52
CA LEU A 397 0.46 17.61 3.68
C LEU A 397 -0.07 16.41 4.46
N GLU A 398 -1.19 15.85 4.01
CA GLU A 398 -1.82 14.71 4.66
C GLU A 398 -0.81 13.58 4.92
N LYS A 399 -0.75 13.11 6.18
CA LYS A 399 0.18 12.05 6.60
C LYS A 399 -0.25 10.71 6.04
N MET A 400 0.72 9.92 5.58
CA MET A 400 0.51 8.51 5.28
C MET A 400 0.37 7.73 6.58
N VAL A 401 -0.66 6.88 6.66
CA VAL A 401 -0.86 5.96 7.78
C VAL A 401 -0.33 4.60 7.36
N PHE A 402 0.61 4.06 8.12
CA PHE A 402 1.20 2.76 7.83
C PHE A 402 0.65 1.70 8.79
N PRO A 403 0.32 0.49 8.29
CA PRO A 403 -0.13 -0.59 9.14
C PRO A 403 0.99 -1.08 10.05
N GLU A 404 0.60 -1.55 11.23
CA GLU A 404 1.54 -2.18 12.16
C GLU A 404 1.97 -3.56 11.65
N PRO A 405 3.25 -3.93 11.84
CA PRO A 405 3.75 -5.23 11.45
C PRO A 405 3.09 -6.36 12.25
N VAL A 406 2.84 -7.49 11.60
CA VAL A 406 2.10 -8.64 12.19
C VAL A 406 2.98 -9.85 12.48
N ILE A 407 4.15 -9.98 11.86
CA ILE A 407 5.11 -11.08 12.06
C ILE A 407 6.39 -10.56 12.68
N GLN A 408 6.98 -11.36 13.56
CA GLN A 408 8.25 -11.04 14.21
C GLN A 408 9.23 -12.21 14.08
N LEU A 409 10.51 -11.87 13.88
CA LEU A 409 11.65 -12.80 13.90
C LEU A 409 12.72 -12.30 14.87
N SER A 410 13.42 -13.20 15.52
CA SER A 410 14.63 -12.85 16.25
C SER A 410 15.86 -13.01 15.37
N LEU A 411 16.79 -12.06 15.46
CA LEU A 411 18.06 -12.07 14.75
C LEU A 411 19.21 -12.09 15.74
N GLU A 412 20.14 -13.03 15.54
CA GLU A 412 21.39 -13.10 16.28
C GLU A 412 22.56 -13.06 15.31
N PRO A 413 23.46 -12.06 15.40
CA PRO A 413 24.61 -12.02 14.53
C PRO A 413 25.57 -13.16 14.88
N LYS A 414 26.15 -13.80 13.87
CA LYS A 414 27.10 -14.91 14.08
C LYS A 414 28.40 -14.49 14.76
N THR A 415 28.71 -13.21 14.77
CA THR A 415 29.95 -12.66 15.37
C THR A 415 29.67 -11.39 16.16
N LYS A 416 30.45 -11.13 17.23
CA LYS A 416 30.34 -9.86 17.99
C LYS A 416 30.59 -8.63 17.14
N ALA A 417 31.51 -8.68 16.19
CA ALA A 417 31.76 -7.57 15.23
C ALA A 417 30.59 -7.36 14.26
N GLY A 418 29.76 -8.38 14.05
CA GLY A 418 28.54 -8.31 13.26
C GLY A 418 27.41 -7.53 13.94
N GLN A 419 27.41 -7.42 15.28
CA GLN A 419 26.35 -6.75 16.04
C GLN A 419 26.19 -5.27 15.67
N GLU A 420 27.28 -4.50 15.66
CA GLU A 420 27.22 -3.08 15.31
C GLU A 420 26.82 -2.89 13.85
N LYS A 421 27.36 -3.71 12.94
CA LYS A 421 26.98 -3.68 11.52
C LYS A 421 25.52 -4.03 11.32
N MET A 422 25.00 -5.03 12.04
CA MET A 422 23.61 -5.43 11.98
C MET A 422 22.68 -4.30 12.44
N THR A 423 23.01 -3.67 13.58
CA THR A 423 22.22 -2.54 14.10
C THR A 423 22.16 -1.39 13.09
N MET A 424 23.31 -1.01 12.52
CA MET A 424 23.35 0.06 11.51
C MET A 424 22.59 -0.30 10.22
N ALA A 425 22.68 -1.55 9.80
CA ALA A 425 21.95 -2.02 8.62
C ALA A 425 20.43 -2.05 8.86
N LEU A 426 19.99 -2.53 10.02
CA LEU A 426 18.57 -2.57 10.38
C LEU A 426 17.97 -1.18 10.51
N ILE A 427 18.71 -0.20 11.05
CA ILE A 427 18.26 1.20 11.10
C ILE A 427 18.03 1.74 9.68
N LYS A 428 18.97 1.51 8.76
CA LYS A 428 18.82 1.95 7.36
C LYS A 428 17.63 1.31 6.67
N LEU A 429 17.42 0.00 6.88
CA LEU A 429 16.27 -0.71 6.32
C LEU A 429 14.95 -0.19 6.89
N ALA A 430 14.91 0.17 8.18
CA ALA A 430 13.75 0.78 8.82
C ALA A 430 13.48 2.23 8.34
N GLU A 431 14.52 2.96 7.92
CA GLU A 431 14.36 4.28 7.28
C GLU A 431 13.73 4.15 5.88
N GLU A 432 14.03 3.07 5.16
CA GLU A 432 13.48 2.80 3.83
C GLU A 432 12.01 2.33 3.88
N ASP A 433 11.70 1.47 4.84
CA ASP A 433 10.40 0.84 4.97
C ASP A 433 9.76 1.12 6.33
N PRO A 434 8.75 2.01 6.41
CA PRO A 434 8.09 2.36 7.67
C PRO A 434 7.27 1.22 8.28
N THR A 435 6.99 0.13 7.56
CA THR A 435 6.33 -1.08 8.09
C THR A 435 7.31 -2.09 8.63
N PHE A 436 8.60 -1.89 8.37
CA PHE A 436 9.65 -2.67 8.98
C PHE A 436 10.08 -2.01 10.30
N LYS A 437 9.96 -2.74 11.40
CA LYS A 437 10.39 -2.27 12.72
C LYS A 437 11.50 -3.17 13.25
N THR A 438 12.41 -2.58 14.00
CA THR A 438 13.46 -3.29 14.71
C THR A 438 13.63 -2.73 16.11
N TYR A 439 13.80 -3.60 17.08
CA TYR A 439 14.03 -3.23 18.48
C TYR A 439 14.76 -4.35 19.21
N THR A 440 15.33 -4.01 20.36
CA THR A 440 15.92 -5.00 21.24
C THR A 440 14.90 -5.37 22.33
N ASP A 441 14.57 -6.63 22.41
CA ASP A 441 13.74 -7.16 23.50
C ASP A 441 14.50 -7.00 24.82
N GLN A 442 13.93 -6.26 25.75
CA GLN A 442 14.61 -5.93 27.02
C GLN A 442 14.75 -7.13 27.96
N GLU A 443 13.88 -8.11 27.81
CA GLU A 443 13.89 -9.34 28.64
C GLU A 443 14.91 -10.36 28.12
N THR A 444 14.95 -10.55 26.79
CA THR A 444 15.79 -11.58 26.18
C THR A 444 17.12 -11.02 25.68
N GLY A 445 17.24 -9.72 25.52
CA GLY A 445 18.39 -9.07 24.88
C GLY A 445 18.50 -9.36 23.38
N GLN A 446 17.52 -10.03 22.77
CA GLN A 446 17.51 -10.38 21.36
C GLN A 446 17.13 -9.19 20.50
N THR A 447 17.75 -9.07 19.33
CA THR A 447 17.30 -8.13 18.31
C THR A 447 16.08 -8.73 17.60
N ILE A 448 14.96 -8.06 17.68
CA ILE A 448 13.72 -8.43 17.03
C ILE A 448 13.51 -7.60 15.78
N ILE A 449 13.11 -8.24 14.71
CA ILE A 449 12.60 -7.60 13.49
C ILE A 449 11.13 -7.93 13.32
N ALA A 450 10.35 -6.96 12.89
CA ALA A 450 8.92 -7.10 12.67
C ALA A 450 8.55 -6.58 11.28
N GLY A 451 7.67 -7.29 10.58
CA GLY A 451 7.27 -6.99 9.20
C GLY A 451 5.86 -7.48 8.86
N MET A 452 5.44 -7.21 7.64
CA MET A 452 4.09 -7.47 7.16
C MET A 452 3.81 -8.93 6.80
N GLY A 453 4.85 -9.72 6.50
CA GLY A 453 4.71 -11.13 6.12
C GLY A 453 6.04 -11.86 6.08
N GLU A 454 5.99 -13.18 5.87
CA GLU A 454 7.19 -14.04 5.80
C GLU A 454 8.12 -13.58 4.67
N LEU A 455 7.59 -13.34 3.49
CA LEU A 455 8.37 -12.91 2.34
C LEU A 455 9.04 -11.55 2.58
N HIS A 456 8.35 -10.63 3.25
CA HIS A 456 8.91 -9.34 3.61
C HIS A 456 10.15 -9.50 4.50
N LEU A 457 10.04 -10.28 5.59
CA LEU A 457 11.16 -10.51 6.50
C LEU A 457 12.29 -11.33 5.87
N ASP A 458 11.98 -12.30 5.01
CA ASP A 458 12.97 -13.06 4.24
C ASP A 458 13.82 -12.13 3.36
N ILE A 459 13.19 -11.18 2.71
CA ILE A 459 13.89 -10.19 1.87
C ILE A 459 14.78 -9.28 2.72
N ILE A 460 14.30 -8.82 3.87
CA ILE A 460 15.10 -8.03 4.81
C ILE A 460 16.35 -8.80 5.26
N VAL A 461 16.19 -10.07 5.61
CA VAL A 461 17.32 -10.92 6.03
C VAL A 461 18.31 -11.16 4.87
N ASP A 462 17.80 -11.40 3.67
CA ASP A 462 18.64 -11.56 2.48
C ASP A 462 19.39 -10.26 2.12
N ARG A 463 18.75 -9.10 2.26
CA ARG A 463 19.40 -7.79 2.10
C ARG A 463 20.49 -7.55 3.13
N LEU A 464 20.28 -7.94 4.40
CA LEU A 464 21.34 -7.89 5.43
C LEU A 464 22.58 -8.66 5.00
N LEU A 465 22.40 -9.86 4.43
CA LEU A 465 23.51 -10.67 3.95
C LEU A 465 24.18 -10.09 2.71
N ARG A 466 23.40 -9.75 1.68
CA ARG A 466 23.92 -9.36 0.35
C ARG A 466 24.46 -7.93 0.31
N GLU A 467 23.68 -6.96 0.83
CA GLU A 467 24.03 -5.54 0.76
C GLU A 467 25.00 -5.13 1.89
N PHE A 468 24.71 -5.59 3.13
CA PHE A 468 25.45 -5.14 4.31
C PHE A 468 26.54 -6.13 4.77
N LYS A 469 26.60 -7.33 4.15
CA LYS A 469 27.56 -8.39 4.50
C LYS A 469 27.48 -8.79 5.98
N VAL A 470 26.25 -8.89 6.50
CA VAL A 470 25.95 -9.29 7.87
C VAL A 470 25.33 -10.70 7.84
N GLU A 471 26.02 -11.65 8.46
CA GLU A 471 25.47 -12.99 8.69
C GLU A 471 24.79 -13.04 10.05
N ALA A 472 23.52 -13.43 10.06
CA ALA A 472 22.72 -13.60 11.27
C ALA A 472 22.03 -14.98 11.29
N ASN A 473 21.84 -15.52 12.47
CA ASN A 473 20.92 -16.62 12.71
C ASN A 473 19.52 -16.06 12.86
N VAL A 474 18.57 -16.67 12.18
CA VAL A 474 17.16 -16.26 12.22
C VAL A 474 16.42 -17.20 13.16
N GLY A 475 15.72 -16.63 14.14
CA GLY A 475 14.83 -17.37 15.03
C GLY A 475 13.47 -17.66 14.37
N ALA A 476 12.67 -18.55 14.99
CA ALA A 476 11.31 -18.81 14.52
C ALA A 476 10.48 -17.53 14.50
N PRO A 477 9.57 -17.37 13.53
CA PRO A 477 8.65 -16.24 13.49
C PRO A 477 7.83 -16.16 14.79
N GLN A 478 7.67 -14.97 15.32
CA GLN A 478 6.81 -14.73 16.47
C GLN A 478 5.52 -14.05 16.05
N VAL A 479 4.40 -14.49 16.63
CA VAL A 479 3.09 -13.90 16.39
C VAL A 479 2.94 -12.65 17.25
N ALA A 480 2.53 -11.56 16.66
CA ALA A 480 2.19 -10.33 17.41
C ALA A 480 0.79 -10.49 18.03
N TYR A 481 0.74 -11.13 19.18
CA TYR A 481 -0.49 -11.21 19.98
C TYR A 481 -0.88 -9.83 20.50
N ARG A 482 -2.15 -9.68 20.86
CA ARG A 482 -2.70 -8.53 21.56
C ARG A 482 -3.49 -9.02 22.78
N GLU A 483 -3.85 -8.12 23.67
CA GLU A 483 -4.77 -8.38 24.76
C GLU A 483 -5.97 -7.45 24.63
N THR A 484 -7.11 -7.86 25.16
CA THR A 484 -8.30 -7.00 25.30
C THR A 484 -9.10 -7.38 26.53
N ILE A 485 -10.10 -6.59 26.88
CA ILE A 485 -11.00 -6.81 28.01
C ILE A 485 -12.39 -7.18 27.50
N ARG A 486 -13.12 -7.99 28.26
CA ARG A 486 -14.46 -8.46 27.89
C ARG A 486 -15.58 -7.90 28.76
N LYS A 487 -15.25 -7.27 29.88
CA LYS A 487 -16.23 -6.81 30.84
C LYS A 487 -15.99 -5.36 31.23
N GLU A 488 -17.06 -4.58 31.26
CA GLU A 488 -17.03 -3.25 31.86
C GLU A 488 -16.83 -3.35 33.38
N VAL A 489 -15.87 -2.59 33.88
CA VAL A 489 -15.53 -2.57 35.30
C VAL A 489 -15.17 -1.16 35.79
N GLU A 490 -15.40 -0.94 37.08
CA GLU A 490 -14.87 0.23 37.77
C GLU A 490 -13.64 -0.16 38.58
N ALA A 491 -12.65 0.73 38.52
CA ALA A 491 -11.39 0.53 39.23
C ALA A 491 -10.86 1.83 39.81
N GLU A 492 -10.05 1.68 40.81
CA GLU A 492 -9.44 2.78 41.55
C GLU A 492 -7.92 2.62 41.51
N GLY A 493 -7.24 3.72 41.21
CA GLY A 493 -5.79 3.83 41.31
C GLY A 493 -5.41 4.89 42.35
N MET A 494 -4.72 4.47 43.38
CA MET A 494 -4.26 5.37 44.44
C MET A 494 -2.75 5.18 44.64
N TYR A 495 -2.00 6.25 44.39
CA TYR A 495 -0.56 6.30 44.65
C TYR A 495 -0.32 7.28 45.80
N LYS A 496 0.16 6.74 46.94
CA LYS A 496 0.52 7.52 48.11
C LYS A 496 1.89 7.09 48.61
N ARG A 497 2.86 8.00 48.61
CA ARG A 497 4.20 7.74 49.14
C ARG A 497 4.67 8.90 49.98
N GLN A 498 5.17 8.62 51.16
CA GLN A 498 5.84 9.56 52.04
C GLN A 498 7.26 9.07 52.31
N SER A 499 8.25 9.86 51.90
CA SER A 499 9.65 9.56 52.16
C SER A 499 10.35 10.85 52.55
N GLY A 500 10.41 11.16 53.85
CA GLY A 500 11.31 12.17 54.46
C GLY A 500 11.37 13.55 53.79
N GLY A 501 10.23 14.12 53.37
CA GLY A 501 10.16 15.40 52.68
C GLY A 501 8.77 15.61 52.04
N LYS A 502 8.70 16.22 50.86
CA LYS A 502 7.45 16.41 50.13
C LYS A 502 6.89 15.03 49.74
N GLY A 503 5.65 14.73 50.14
CA GLY A 503 4.94 13.50 49.79
C GLY A 503 4.57 13.42 48.32
N GLN A 504 4.08 12.27 47.86
CA GLN A 504 3.48 12.09 46.56
C GLN A 504 2.08 11.53 46.71
N TYR A 505 1.11 12.14 46.04
CA TYR A 505 -0.28 11.75 46.09
C TYR A 505 -0.95 11.87 44.73
N GLY A 506 -1.54 10.77 44.26
CA GLY A 506 -2.39 10.73 43.07
C GLY A 506 -3.49 9.71 43.27
N HIS A 507 -4.73 10.08 42.96
CA HIS A 507 -5.87 9.21 43.11
C HIS A 507 -6.89 9.45 42.01
N CYS A 508 -7.26 8.41 41.29
CA CYS A 508 -8.26 8.46 40.23
C CYS A 508 -9.18 7.22 40.32
N LYS A 509 -10.43 7.43 39.97
CA LYS A 509 -11.40 6.37 39.72
C LYS A 509 -11.74 6.35 38.26
N ILE A 510 -11.63 5.20 37.66
CA ILE A 510 -11.79 4.99 36.23
C ILE A 510 -12.80 3.88 35.96
N ARG A 511 -13.48 4.00 34.83
CA ARG A 511 -14.30 2.94 34.26
C ARG A 511 -13.62 2.45 33.00
N LEU A 512 -13.39 1.14 32.92
CA LEU A 512 -12.87 0.45 31.75
C LEU A 512 -14.06 -0.14 31.00
N ILE A 513 -14.19 0.17 29.76
CA ILE A 513 -15.28 -0.26 28.87
C ILE A 513 -14.66 -0.97 27.66
N PRO A 514 -15.01 -2.24 27.40
CA PRO A 514 -14.61 -2.90 26.17
C PRO A 514 -15.24 -2.21 24.96
N GLN A 515 -14.51 -2.15 23.86
CA GLN A 515 -14.98 -1.61 22.60
C GLN A 515 -15.05 -2.72 21.54
N GLU A 516 -15.67 -2.38 20.40
CA GLU A 516 -15.71 -3.27 19.24
C GLU A 516 -14.29 -3.53 18.69
N PRO A 517 -14.03 -4.70 18.11
CA PRO A 517 -12.75 -5.02 17.53
C PRO A 517 -12.29 -3.95 16.51
N GLY A 518 -11.06 -3.47 16.65
CA GLY A 518 -10.49 -2.44 15.79
C GLY A 518 -10.84 -1.00 16.15
N ALA A 519 -11.63 -0.78 17.20
CA ALA A 519 -11.96 0.58 17.66
C ALA A 519 -10.79 1.30 18.37
N GLY A 520 -9.78 0.54 18.79
CA GLY A 520 -8.56 1.09 19.39
C GLY A 520 -8.78 1.62 20.81
N TYR A 521 -8.06 2.69 21.14
CA TYR A 521 -8.08 3.32 22.46
C TYR A 521 -8.90 4.61 22.44
N ALA A 522 -9.76 4.78 23.45
CA ALA A 522 -10.48 6.03 23.67
C ALA A 522 -10.38 6.46 25.14
N PHE A 523 -10.30 7.77 25.38
CA PHE A 523 -10.24 8.36 26.71
C PHE A 523 -11.28 9.47 26.85
N GLU A 524 -11.98 9.49 27.99
CA GLU A 524 -13.00 10.49 28.28
C GLU A 524 -12.86 10.98 29.73
N ASP A 525 -12.91 12.29 29.89
CA ASP A 525 -12.95 12.94 31.21
C ASP A 525 -14.40 13.31 31.57
N GLN A 526 -14.94 12.67 32.60
CA GLN A 526 -16.24 12.94 33.18
C GLN A 526 -16.14 13.46 34.64
N THR A 527 -14.99 13.96 35.08
CA THR A 527 -14.80 14.49 36.40
C THR A 527 -15.66 15.73 36.63
N VAL A 528 -16.29 15.83 37.79
CA VAL A 528 -17.15 16.95 38.21
C VAL A 528 -16.62 17.60 39.47
N GLY A 529 -16.89 18.91 39.63
CA GLY A 529 -16.59 19.64 40.84
C GLY A 529 -15.12 19.87 41.16
N GLY A 530 -14.21 19.62 40.19
CA GLY A 530 -12.78 19.80 40.42
C GLY A 530 -12.15 18.71 41.29
N SER A 531 -12.74 17.51 41.35
CA SER A 531 -12.22 16.36 42.10
C SER A 531 -10.78 16.01 41.70
N ILE A 532 -10.42 16.21 40.44
CA ILE A 532 -9.05 16.16 39.93
C ILE A 532 -8.80 17.47 39.12
N PRO A 533 -7.74 18.21 39.44
CA PRO A 533 -7.33 19.36 38.61
C PRO A 533 -7.09 18.96 37.14
N LYS A 534 -7.60 19.76 36.20
CA LYS A 534 -7.55 19.46 34.78
C LYS A 534 -6.12 19.22 34.23
N GLU A 535 -5.15 19.87 34.85
CA GLU A 535 -3.72 19.71 34.51
C GLU A 535 -3.19 18.29 34.73
N TYR A 536 -3.82 17.48 35.58
CA TYR A 536 -3.39 16.10 35.86
C TYR A 536 -4.12 15.04 35.02
N ILE A 537 -5.21 15.39 34.34
CA ILE A 537 -5.96 14.45 33.49
C ILE A 537 -5.09 13.88 32.37
N PRO A 538 -4.27 14.67 31.62
CA PRO A 538 -3.35 14.12 30.62
C PRO A 538 -2.30 13.17 31.20
N ALA A 539 -1.89 13.37 32.44
CA ALA A 539 -0.94 12.48 33.11
C ALA A 539 -1.56 11.12 33.44
N ILE A 540 -2.83 11.09 33.84
CA ILE A 540 -3.60 9.84 34.05
C ILE A 540 -3.69 9.08 32.71
N ASP A 541 -4.11 9.75 31.64
CA ASP A 541 -4.21 9.18 30.30
C ASP A 541 -2.88 8.58 29.84
N LYS A 542 -1.79 9.33 29.96
CA LYS A 542 -0.45 8.85 29.62
C LYS A 542 -0.02 7.63 30.43
N GLY A 543 -0.35 7.61 31.73
CA GLY A 543 -0.07 6.47 32.61
C GLY A 543 -0.82 5.20 32.22
N ILE A 544 -2.06 5.35 31.79
CA ILE A 544 -2.91 4.26 31.29
C ILE A 544 -2.37 3.73 29.95
N GLN A 545 -2.06 4.61 28.99
CA GLN A 545 -1.52 4.20 27.69
C GLN A 545 -0.18 3.44 27.82
N GLU A 546 0.71 3.90 28.69
CA GLU A 546 1.97 3.19 28.96
C GLU A 546 1.72 1.82 29.63
N ALA A 547 0.75 1.72 30.53
CA ALA A 547 0.39 0.45 31.13
C ALA A 547 -0.25 -0.51 30.11
N ALA A 548 -1.09 0.00 29.22
CA ALA A 548 -1.72 -0.79 28.17
C ALA A 548 -0.69 -1.38 27.20
N LYS A 549 0.35 -0.63 26.86
CA LYS A 549 1.46 -1.14 26.00
C LYS A 549 2.23 -2.31 26.62
N ASN A 550 2.29 -2.35 27.94
CA ASN A 550 3.01 -3.43 28.65
C ASN A 550 2.15 -4.69 28.86
N GLY A 551 0.86 -4.65 28.52
CA GLY A 551 -0.06 -5.76 28.68
C GLY A 551 -0.34 -6.16 30.14
N PHE A 552 -1.07 -7.25 30.29
CA PHE A 552 -1.43 -7.79 31.61
C PHE A 552 -1.27 -9.31 31.71
N LEU A 553 -1.75 -10.08 30.70
CA LEU A 553 -1.71 -11.57 30.74
C LEU A 553 -0.35 -12.11 30.36
N ALA A 554 0.19 -11.63 29.26
CA ALA A 554 1.43 -12.14 28.66
C ALA A 554 2.35 -11.00 28.19
N GLY A 555 2.07 -9.76 28.56
CA GLY A 555 2.87 -8.60 28.20
C GLY A 555 2.65 -8.12 26.75
N TYR A 556 1.47 -8.38 26.19
CA TYR A 556 1.09 -7.86 24.90
C TYR A 556 0.18 -6.65 25.04
N GLU A 557 0.31 -5.69 24.14
CA GLU A 557 -0.47 -4.46 24.17
C GLU A 557 -1.97 -4.73 24.26
N ILE A 558 -2.64 -4.05 25.21
CA ILE A 558 -4.10 -4.11 25.38
C ILE A 558 -4.73 -3.12 24.41
N VAL A 559 -5.70 -3.58 23.62
CA VAL A 559 -6.40 -2.82 22.58
C VAL A 559 -7.93 -2.87 22.77
N ASP A 560 -8.63 -2.04 22.01
CA ASP A 560 -10.09 -2.01 21.90
C ASP A 560 -10.80 -1.80 23.26
N PHE A 561 -10.40 -0.73 23.94
CA PHE A 561 -11.01 -0.32 25.20
C PHE A 561 -11.13 1.19 25.33
N LYS A 562 -12.12 1.61 26.09
CA LYS A 562 -12.34 3.01 26.46
C LYS A 562 -12.15 3.19 27.95
N ILE A 563 -11.52 4.28 28.32
CA ILE A 563 -11.38 4.72 29.71
C ILE A 563 -12.24 5.95 29.94
N VAL A 564 -13.00 5.93 31.02
CA VAL A 564 -13.71 7.10 31.51
C VAL A 564 -13.18 7.39 32.92
N VAL A 565 -12.53 8.54 33.08
CA VAL A 565 -12.17 9.05 34.40
C VAL A 565 -13.37 9.82 34.95
N TYR A 566 -13.96 9.38 36.06
CA TYR A 566 -15.20 9.96 36.57
C TYR A 566 -15.08 10.58 37.96
N ASP A 567 -14.07 10.21 38.76
CA ASP A 567 -13.85 10.74 40.10
C ASP A 567 -12.38 10.59 40.53
N GLY A 568 -12.01 11.20 41.63
CA GLY A 568 -10.70 11.08 42.23
C GLY A 568 -10.51 12.07 43.37
N SER A 569 -9.28 12.25 43.82
CA SER A 569 -8.94 13.27 44.80
C SER A 569 -7.48 13.71 44.64
N TYR A 570 -7.18 14.90 45.07
CA TYR A 570 -5.86 15.46 45.06
C TYR A 570 -5.47 16.05 46.43
N HIS A 571 -4.19 16.30 46.61
CA HIS A 571 -3.65 16.96 47.77
C HIS A 571 -2.86 18.20 47.32
N GLU A 572 -3.19 19.37 47.88
CA GLU A 572 -2.64 20.66 47.41
C GLU A 572 -1.09 20.73 47.35
N VAL A 573 -0.40 20.00 48.25
CA VAL A 573 1.07 20.04 48.36
C VAL A 573 1.75 18.81 47.71
N ASP A 574 1.13 17.63 47.86
CA ASP A 574 1.77 16.35 47.50
C ASP A 574 1.33 15.80 46.14
N SER A 575 0.35 16.42 45.48
CA SER A 575 -0.06 16.02 44.14
C SER A 575 0.93 16.51 43.06
N SER A 576 1.16 15.65 42.06
CA SER A 576 2.03 15.94 40.92
C SER A 576 1.58 15.12 39.71
N GLU A 577 1.96 15.57 38.52
CA GLU A 577 1.72 14.81 37.27
C GLU A 577 2.25 13.38 37.35
N MET A 578 3.44 13.19 37.92
CA MET A 578 4.03 11.87 38.11
C MET A 578 3.20 10.97 39.02
N ALA A 579 2.67 11.51 40.11
CA ALA A 579 1.81 10.76 41.05
C ALA A 579 0.48 10.33 40.38
N PHE A 580 -0.13 11.21 39.59
CA PHE A 580 -1.33 10.88 38.81
C PHE A 580 -1.06 9.93 37.65
N LYS A 581 0.08 10.04 36.99
CA LYS A 581 0.51 9.06 35.98
C LYS A 581 0.62 7.65 36.56
N ILE A 582 1.24 7.52 37.74
CA ILE A 582 1.35 6.24 38.46
C ILE A 582 -0.03 5.76 38.93
N ALA A 583 -0.87 6.65 39.46
CA ALA A 583 -2.21 6.32 39.88
C ALA A 583 -3.06 5.81 38.70
N GLY A 584 -2.98 6.46 37.54
CA GLY A 584 -3.63 6.00 36.30
C GLY A 584 -3.20 4.59 35.92
N SER A 585 -1.89 4.33 35.91
CA SER A 585 -1.30 3.02 35.60
C SER A 585 -1.80 1.94 36.62
N MET A 586 -1.83 2.27 37.91
CA MET A 586 -2.32 1.34 38.97
C MET A 586 -3.80 1.05 38.79
N GLY A 587 -4.62 2.09 38.59
CA GLY A 587 -6.07 1.96 38.39
C GLY A 587 -6.38 1.10 37.17
N PHE A 588 -5.64 1.31 36.07
CA PHE A 588 -5.77 0.50 34.85
C PHE A 588 -5.47 -0.97 35.13
N LYS A 589 -4.34 -1.30 35.73
CA LYS A 589 -3.96 -2.68 36.03
C LYS A 589 -5.00 -3.37 36.93
N ASN A 590 -5.46 -2.68 37.99
CA ASN A 590 -6.50 -3.17 38.89
C ASN A 590 -7.83 -3.41 38.15
N GLY A 591 -8.14 -2.58 37.17
CA GLY A 591 -9.32 -2.71 36.33
C GLY A 591 -9.21 -3.87 35.34
N VAL A 592 -8.12 -4.00 34.64
CA VAL A 592 -7.89 -5.07 33.69
C VAL A 592 -8.00 -6.44 34.35
N GLU A 593 -7.44 -6.62 35.53
CA GLU A 593 -7.57 -7.86 36.33
C GLU A 593 -9.02 -8.31 36.52
N LYS A 594 -9.94 -7.36 36.73
CA LYS A 594 -11.38 -7.62 36.97
C LYS A 594 -12.17 -7.69 35.66
N ALA A 595 -11.65 -7.15 34.59
CA ALA A 595 -12.34 -6.96 33.30
C ALA A 595 -12.33 -8.20 32.39
N ASN A 596 -11.92 -9.37 32.91
CA ASN A 596 -11.78 -10.61 32.15
C ASN A 596 -10.88 -10.43 30.92
N PRO A 597 -9.58 -10.16 31.11
CA PRO A 597 -8.67 -9.97 30.01
C PRO A 597 -8.50 -11.27 29.21
N VAL A 598 -8.42 -11.15 27.89
CA VAL A 598 -8.24 -12.25 26.96
C VAL A 598 -7.14 -11.94 25.96
N LEU A 599 -6.48 -13.00 25.45
CA LEU A 599 -5.46 -12.91 24.44
C LEU A 599 -6.11 -12.90 23.05
N LEU A 600 -5.60 -12.07 22.16
CA LEU A 600 -6.00 -11.97 20.76
C LEU A 600 -4.85 -12.43 19.86
N GLU A 601 -5.19 -13.17 18.81
CA GLU A 601 -4.28 -13.59 17.75
C GLU A 601 -4.69 -13.01 16.40
N PRO A 602 -3.73 -12.69 15.51
CA PRO A 602 -4.04 -12.21 14.17
C PRO A 602 -4.59 -13.35 13.32
N ILE A 603 -5.74 -13.09 12.69
CA ILE A 603 -6.40 -13.97 11.73
C ILE A 603 -6.05 -13.50 10.34
N MET A 604 -5.64 -14.44 9.50
CA MET A 604 -5.29 -14.20 8.12
C MET A 604 -6.42 -14.66 7.20
N LYS A 605 -6.82 -13.81 6.27
CA LYS A 605 -7.65 -14.20 5.14
C LYS A 605 -6.75 -14.90 4.13
N VAL A 606 -7.01 -16.18 3.91
CA VAL A 606 -6.19 -17.06 3.07
C VAL A 606 -7.01 -17.53 1.89
N GLN A 607 -6.46 -17.38 0.70
CA GLN A 607 -7.02 -17.98 -0.50
C GLN A 607 -6.05 -19.03 -1.03
N ILE A 608 -6.52 -20.26 -1.20
CA ILE A 608 -5.74 -21.38 -1.71
C ILE A 608 -6.28 -21.75 -3.08
N ILE A 609 -5.41 -21.85 -4.06
CA ILE A 609 -5.73 -22.26 -5.43
C ILE A 609 -5.06 -23.62 -5.68
N THR A 610 -5.82 -24.60 -6.07
CA THR A 610 -5.33 -25.97 -6.24
C THR A 610 -6.06 -26.72 -7.37
N PRO A 611 -5.41 -27.70 -8.03
CA PRO A 611 -6.12 -28.65 -8.87
C PRO A 611 -7.15 -29.43 -8.06
N GLU A 612 -8.22 -29.89 -8.72
CA GLU A 612 -9.33 -30.62 -8.11
C GLU A 612 -8.87 -31.86 -7.31
N ASP A 613 -7.83 -32.56 -7.78
CA ASP A 613 -7.29 -33.77 -7.16
C ASP A 613 -6.86 -33.57 -5.70
N TYR A 614 -6.47 -32.36 -5.30
CA TYR A 614 -5.96 -32.03 -3.96
C TYR A 614 -6.95 -31.27 -3.10
N PHE A 615 -8.13 -30.91 -3.64
CA PHE A 615 -9.10 -30.04 -2.98
C PHE A 615 -9.57 -30.61 -1.63
N GLY A 616 -9.96 -31.90 -1.59
CA GLY A 616 -10.43 -32.55 -0.37
C GLY A 616 -9.37 -32.58 0.75
N ASP A 617 -8.11 -32.90 0.39
CA ASP A 617 -6.99 -32.91 1.32
C ASP A 617 -6.71 -31.54 1.90
N LEU A 618 -6.79 -30.49 1.08
CA LEU A 618 -6.53 -29.12 1.52
C LEU A 618 -7.67 -28.56 2.38
N MET A 619 -8.94 -28.95 2.11
CA MET A 619 -10.06 -28.61 2.99
C MET A 619 -9.85 -29.18 4.40
N GLY A 620 -9.41 -30.45 4.48
CA GLY A 620 -9.04 -31.10 5.73
C GLY A 620 -7.84 -30.43 6.41
N ASN A 621 -6.85 -30.02 5.63
CA ASN A 621 -5.66 -29.33 6.14
C ASN A 621 -6.00 -27.96 6.73
N VAL A 622 -6.83 -27.15 6.06
CA VAL A 622 -7.32 -25.85 6.56
C VAL A 622 -8.04 -26.03 7.90
N SER A 623 -8.96 -27.02 7.97
CA SER A 623 -9.68 -27.30 9.22
C SER A 623 -8.74 -27.75 10.35
N GLY A 624 -7.72 -28.55 10.03
CA GLY A 624 -6.70 -28.99 10.99
C GLY A 624 -5.83 -27.84 11.53
N ARG A 625 -5.75 -26.72 10.80
CA ARG A 625 -5.05 -25.48 11.17
C ARG A 625 -5.95 -24.46 11.87
N ARG A 626 -7.01 -24.89 12.50
CA ARG A 626 -8.02 -24.03 13.13
C ARG A 626 -8.66 -23.03 12.15
N GLY A 627 -8.56 -23.33 10.84
CA GLY A 627 -9.10 -22.49 9.80
C GLY A 627 -10.61 -22.60 9.68
N THR A 628 -11.28 -21.50 9.44
CA THR A 628 -12.69 -21.41 9.11
C THR A 628 -12.83 -21.20 7.61
N ILE A 629 -13.46 -22.13 6.91
CA ILE A 629 -13.68 -22.02 5.48
C ILE A 629 -14.84 -21.08 5.24
N LEU A 630 -14.61 -20.00 4.50
CA LEU A 630 -15.61 -18.98 4.17
C LEU A 630 -16.38 -19.33 2.90
N GLY A 631 -15.70 -19.93 1.93
CA GLY A 631 -16.27 -20.28 0.65
C GLY A 631 -15.35 -21.13 -0.21
N THR A 632 -15.91 -21.68 -1.26
CA THR A 632 -15.17 -22.39 -2.30
C THR A 632 -15.68 -21.97 -3.66
N ASP A 633 -14.78 -21.85 -4.62
CA ASP A 633 -15.08 -21.47 -6.00
C ASP A 633 -14.39 -22.42 -6.97
N ASP A 634 -14.89 -22.45 -8.20
CA ASP A 634 -14.33 -23.26 -9.28
C ASP A 634 -13.97 -22.37 -10.46
N ARG A 635 -12.69 -22.30 -10.80
CA ARG A 635 -12.22 -21.48 -11.93
C ARG A 635 -11.38 -22.32 -12.87
N ASN A 636 -11.92 -22.61 -14.04
CA ASN A 636 -11.17 -23.25 -15.14
C ASN A 636 -10.43 -24.54 -14.74
N GLY A 637 -11.05 -25.40 -13.93
CA GLY A 637 -10.44 -26.64 -13.46
C GLY A 637 -9.46 -26.47 -12.30
N ALA A 638 -9.38 -25.27 -11.71
CA ALA A 638 -8.72 -25.02 -10.44
C ALA A 638 -9.77 -24.73 -9.38
N LYS A 639 -9.66 -25.40 -8.24
CA LYS A 639 -10.49 -25.17 -7.06
C LYS A 639 -9.88 -24.05 -6.20
N ILE A 640 -10.73 -23.20 -5.67
CA ILE A 640 -10.34 -22.11 -4.76
C ILE A 640 -10.97 -22.37 -3.42
N ILE A 641 -10.19 -22.21 -2.36
CA ILE A 641 -10.62 -22.26 -0.97
C ILE A 641 -10.34 -20.91 -0.36
N ASP A 642 -11.38 -20.20 0.04
CA ASP A 642 -11.27 -18.97 0.84
C ASP A 642 -11.48 -19.33 2.31
N ALA A 643 -10.55 -18.98 3.16
CA ALA A 643 -10.56 -19.33 4.57
C ALA A 643 -9.96 -18.24 5.45
N GLU A 644 -10.35 -18.24 6.71
CA GLU A 644 -9.70 -17.51 7.78
C GLU A 644 -8.87 -18.47 8.62
N ILE A 645 -7.57 -18.19 8.76
CA ILE A 645 -6.64 -19.06 9.49
C ILE A 645 -5.79 -18.20 10.42
N PRO A 646 -5.60 -18.61 11.70
CA PRO A 646 -4.68 -17.92 12.59
C PRO A 646 -3.26 -17.90 12.04
N LEU A 647 -2.57 -16.76 12.14
CA LEU A 647 -1.20 -16.60 11.64
C LEU A 647 -0.25 -17.65 12.22
N SER A 648 -0.42 -18.01 13.49
CA SER A 648 0.39 -19.05 14.16
C SER A 648 0.37 -20.41 13.44
N GLU A 649 -0.71 -20.69 12.71
CA GLU A 649 -0.90 -21.94 11.97
C GLU A 649 -0.40 -21.86 10.51
N MET A 650 -0.03 -20.65 10.06
CA MET A 650 0.43 -20.44 8.69
C MET A 650 1.95 -20.57 8.50
N PHE A 651 2.72 -20.61 9.59
CA PHE A 651 4.17 -20.79 9.48
C PHE A 651 4.52 -22.13 8.83
N GLY A 652 5.39 -22.06 7.80
CA GLY A 652 5.78 -23.24 7.01
C GLY A 652 4.68 -23.75 6.06
N TYR A 653 3.54 -23.06 5.96
CA TYR A 653 2.42 -23.50 5.11
C TYR A 653 2.80 -23.60 3.64
N ALA A 654 3.60 -22.69 3.12
CA ALA A 654 4.06 -22.72 1.73
C ALA A 654 4.76 -24.06 1.37
N THR A 655 5.61 -24.54 2.26
CA THR A 655 6.32 -25.81 2.08
C THR A 655 5.37 -27.00 2.15
N GLU A 656 4.43 -26.99 3.11
CA GLU A 656 3.44 -28.04 3.24
C GLU A 656 2.47 -28.09 2.05
N LEU A 657 1.98 -26.93 1.60
CA LEU A 657 1.11 -26.84 0.42
C LEU A 657 1.81 -27.40 -0.82
N ARG A 658 3.06 -27.00 -1.09
CA ARG A 658 3.86 -27.51 -2.21
C ARG A 658 4.04 -29.02 -2.13
N SER A 659 4.34 -29.56 -0.95
CA SER A 659 4.50 -30.99 -0.74
C SER A 659 3.20 -31.76 -1.01
N ARG A 660 2.06 -31.27 -0.51
CA ARG A 660 0.74 -31.88 -0.69
C ARG A 660 0.22 -31.81 -2.13
N THR A 661 0.54 -30.74 -2.85
CA THR A 661 0.03 -30.50 -4.20
C THR A 661 1.05 -30.78 -5.30
N GLN A 662 2.19 -31.39 -4.97
CA GLN A 662 3.29 -31.62 -5.91
C GLN A 662 3.76 -30.32 -6.61
N GLY A 663 3.77 -29.21 -5.87
CA GLY A 663 4.16 -27.89 -6.34
C GLY A 663 3.09 -27.15 -7.15
N ARG A 664 1.89 -27.71 -7.32
CA ARG A 664 0.81 -27.11 -8.14
C ARG A 664 -0.16 -26.23 -7.36
N GLY A 665 -0.14 -26.27 -6.02
CA GLY A 665 -0.93 -25.40 -5.17
C GLY A 665 -0.25 -24.05 -4.94
N GLN A 666 -1.07 -23.01 -4.91
CA GLN A 666 -0.66 -21.65 -4.58
C GLN A 666 -1.55 -21.11 -3.47
N PHE A 667 -1.04 -20.21 -2.65
CA PHE A 667 -1.87 -19.49 -1.69
C PHE A 667 -1.46 -18.04 -1.61
N THR A 668 -2.41 -17.23 -1.20
CA THR A 668 -2.18 -15.85 -0.78
C THR A 668 -2.76 -15.69 0.61
N MET A 669 -2.14 -14.87 1.44
CA MET A 669 -2.69 -14.52 2.74
C MET A 669 -2.50 -13.03 3.00
N GLN A 670 -3.48 -12.46 3.70
CA GLN A 670 -3.44 -11.09 4.15
C GLN A 670 -4.00 -11.01 5.56
N PHE A 671 -3.54 -10.05 6.34
CA PHE A 671 -4.13 -9.79 7.64
C PHE A 671 -5.60 -9.36 7.46
N ASP A 672 -6.48 -9.92 8.26
CA ASP A 672 -7.90 -9.56 8.27
C ASP A 672 -8.29 -8.86 9.57
N HIS A 673 -8.24 -9.56 10.68
CA HIS A 673 -8.62 -9.04 11.99
C HIS A 673 -7.91 -9.78 13.13
N TYR A 674 -8.09 -9.30 14.34
CA TYR A 674 -7.73 -10.02 15.57
C TYR A 674 -8.92 -10.79 16.14
N SER A 675 -8.71 -12.04 16.55
CA SER A 675 -9.72 -12.87 17.21
C SER A 675 -9.20 -13.47 18.51
N GLU A 676 -10.11 -13.87 19.40
CA GLU A 676 -9.75 -14.42 20.69
C GLU A 676 -9.08 -15.78 20.55
N VAL A 677 -7.94 -15.93 21.23
CA VAL A 677 -7.21 -17.21 21.31
C VAL A 677 -8.00 -18.21 22.15
N PRO A 678 -8.18 -19.46 21.67
CA PRO A 678 -8.81 -20.51 22.49
C PRO A 678 -8.13 -20.65 23.85
N SER A 679 -8.93 -20.84 24.90
CA SER A 679 -8.47 -20.83 26.29
C SER A 679 -7.34 -21.83 26.62
N SER A 680 -7.29 -22.98 25.93
CA SER A 680 -6.21 -23.96 26.07
C SER A 680 -4.88 -23.42 25.54
N ILE A 681 -4.89 -22.79 24.37
CA ILE A 681 -3.70 -22.21 23.71
C ILE A 681 -3.26 -20.94 24.45
N SER A 682 -4.20 -20.11 24.87
CA SER A 682 -3.92 -18.91 25.66
C SER A 682 -3.14 -19.22 26.93
N LYS A 683 -3.51 -20.29 27.66
CA LYS A 683 -2.78 -20.74 28.85
C LYS A 683 -1.33 -21.12 28.53
N ASP A 684 -1.11 -21.86 27.47
CA ASP A 684 0.23 -22.28 27.05
C ASP A 684 1.12 -21.07 26.69
N ILE A 685 0.54 -20.07 26.05
CA ILE A 685 1.26 -18.84 25.67
C ILE A 685 1.64 -18.03 26.93
N VAL A 686 0.69 -17.85 27.84
CA VAL A 686 0.92 -17.13 29.11
C VAL A 686 1.96 -17.85 29.99
N GLU A 687 1.87 -19.19 30.10
CA GLU A 687 2.85 -19.98 30.87
C GLU A 687 4.26 -19.95 30.29
N LYS A 688 4.39 -19.98 28.97
CA LYS A 688 5.69 -19.90 28.31
C LYS A 688 6.39 -18.56 28.54
N ARG A 689 5.62 -17.49 28.68
CA ARG A 689 6.16 -16.15 28.92
C ARG A 689 6.36 -15.86 30.42
N GLY A 690 5.47 -16.36 31.29
CA GLY A 690 5.59 -16.22 32.75
C GLY A 690 6.67 -17.09 33.42
N LYS A 691 7.27 -18.05 32.71
CA LYS A 691 8.43 -18.82 33.17
C LYS A 691 9.79 -18.16 32.91
N LYS A 692 9.80 -16.92 32.40
CA LYS A 692 11.02 -16.13 32.17
C LYS A 692 11.31 -15.10 33.27
N ASP A 693 10.57 -15.16 34.42
CA ASP A 693 10.92 -14.41 35.64
C ASP A 693 12.03 -15.06 36.45
#